data_0a17bd9f4fde492212bc1f916794a502
#
_entry.id   0a17bd9f4fde492212bc1f916794a502
#
_cell.length_a   1.000
_cell.length_b   1.000
_cell.length_c   1.000
_cell.angle_alpha   90.00
_cell.angle_beta   90.00
_cell.angle_gamma   90.00
#
_symmetry.space_group_name_H-M   'P 1'
#
loop_
_entity.id
_entity.type
_entity.pdbx_description
1 polymer ?
#
loop_
_entity_poly.entity_id
_entity_poly.type
_entity_poly.pdbx_seq_one_letter_code
_entity_poly.pdbx_strand_id
1 'polypeptide(L)'
;MKKYGVNELRQMFLDFMESKGHLVMKSFSLVPQGDKSLLLINAGMAPLKPYFTGAEIPPRTRVATCQKCIRTGDIENVGKTARHGTFFEMLGNFSFGDYFKHEAIAWSWEFLTKVVGLDPERLYPSVYLEDDEAFEIWNKEVGIPAERIFRFGKEDNFWEHGAGPCGPCSEIYYDRGEKYGCGKPDCTVGCECDRYMEVWNNVFTQFENDGNGNYETLQNKNIDTGMGLERLAVVVQDVDSIFDVDTICSLRNLVCQVADKEYGKDYQADVSIRLITDHIRSATFMISDGIMPTNEGRGYVLRRLIRRAARHGHLLGIEGTFLAKLSAEVIRGSKDGYPELEEKKEFIFKVLTNEENQFNKTIDQGLRILSDMEEEMKAKDEKTLSGENAFKLYDTYGFPLDLTKEILEEKGYGIDEEGFQAAMEEQRVKARTAREVTNYMGADATVYDEIDPSVTTEFTGYDHLSYESEVTVLAGESELVASLVEGQKGTVFVKETPFYATMGGQEGDTGVIETANGKFVVEDTIQLRGGKFGHVGYMESGMISQGETVSLKVAESKRRDTEKNHSATHLLQKALKTVLGSHVEQKGSLVTPDRLRFDFAHFQAMTEEELEKTEALVNQEIQAALPVETAVMDIEEAKKSGAMALFGEKYDQKVRVVSMGDFSKELCGGTHVKNTSSIMLFKIVSESGIAAGVRRIEALTGNAVVEYYKHQEHMLREAAKALKTQPSEVTEKITHLQAEVKALHSENDSLKSKLAQGSLGDVMNQVVEVKGVKLLAAKVESVDMNGLRDLGDQLKEKLGEGVVLLAAVNAGKVNLLAMATDGAQKAGAHAGNLIKAVAAIAGGGGGGRPNMAQAGGKNPEKAQEAIDAAAGILEQQLA
;
A
#
# COMPACT_ATOMS: atom_id res chain seq x y z
N MET A 1 -23.74 20.26 36.87
CA MET A 1 -22.33 20.21 36.47
C MET A 1 -22.15 21.08 35.22
N LYS A 2 -21.06 21.85 35.14
CA LYS A 2 -20.71 22.58 33.90
C LYS A 2 -20.28 21.56 32.84
N LYS A 3 -20.83 21.65 31.64
CA LYS A 3 -20.44 20.80 30.54
C LYS A 3 -19.22 21.41 29.84
N TYR A 4 -18.15 20.68 29.77
CA TYR A 4 -16.91 21.08 29.07
C TYR A 4 -16.78 20.31 27.76
N GLY A 5 -16.25 20.99 26.72
CA GLY A 5 -15.92 20.34 25.46
C GLY A 5 -14.65 19.51 25.54
N VAL A 6 -14.43 18.62 24.57
CA VAL A 6 -13.24 17.75 24.50
C VAL A 6 -11.95 18.59 24.52
N ASN A 7 -11.87 19.66 23.73
CA ASN A 7 -10.71 20.53 23.70
C ASN A 7 -10.45 21.27 25.02
N GLU A 8 -11.54 21.68 25.71
CA GLU A 8 -11.43 22.29 27.05
C GLU A 8 -10.90 21.26 28.06
N LEU A 9 -11.44 20.04 28.08
CA LEU A 9 -11.02 18.98 29.01
C LEU A 9 -9.55 18.62 28.81
N ARG A 10 -9.09 18.52 27.56
CA ARG A 10 -7.69 18.29 27.22
C ARG A 10 -6.79 19.38 27.84
N GLN A 11 -7.14 20.63 27.60
CA GLN A 11 -6.35 21.75 28.11
C GLN A 11 -6.40 21.83 29.63
N MET A 12 -7.57 21.64 30.25
CA MET A 12 -7.72 21.62 31.72
C MET A 12 -6.83 20.57 32.39
N PHE A 13 -6.70 19.37 31.77
CA PHE A 13 -5.81 18.33 32.31
C PHE A 13 -4.34 18.73 32.19
N LEU A 14 -3.92 19.23 31.06
CA LEU A 14 -2.53 19.64 30.84
C LEU A 14 -2.14 20.80 31.76
N ASP A 15 -2.98 21.82 31.91
CA ASP A 15 -2.78 22.96 32.83
C ASP A 15 -2.72 22.50 34.28
N PHE A 16 -3.60 21.58 34.69
CA PHE A 16 -3.59 21.01 36.02
C PHE A 16 -2.29 20.27 36.32
N MET A 17 -1.83 19.39 35.41
CA MET A 17 -0.58 18.65 35.58
C MET A 17 0.64 19.57 35.51
N GLU A 18 0.64 20.60 34.69
CA GLU A 18 1.67 21.65 34.72
C GLU A 18 1.75 22.35 36.09
N SER A 19 0.59 22.65 36.70
CA SER A 19 0.52 23.22 38.04
C SER A 19 1.08 22.30 39.13
N LYS A 20 1.14 20.98 38.89
CA LYS A 20 1.78 19.97 39.76
C LYS A 20 3.25 19.74 39.40
N GLY A 21 3.82 20.56 38.52
CA GLY A 21 5.23 20.54 38.14
C GLY A 21 5.62 19.59 37.02
N HIS A 22 4.64 19.07 36.27
CA HIS A 22 4.91 18.24 35.10
C HIS A 22 5.36 19.08 33.89
N LEU A 23 6.26 18.52 33.08
CA LEU A 23 6.55 19.03 31.78
C LEU A 23 5.47 18.52 30.80
N VAL A 24 4.69 19.44 30.23
CA VAL A 24 3.72 19.11 29.20
C VAL A 24 4.47 18.85 27.89
N MET A 25 4.35 17.63 27.39
CA MET A 25 4.94 17.22 26.10
C MET A 25 3.86 17.10 25.04
N LYS A 26 4.23 17.39 23.78
CA LYS A 26 3.34 17.18 22.65
C LYS A 26 3.09 15.68 22.46
N SER A 27 1.95 15.34 21.85
CA SER A 27 1.66 13.96 21.42
C SER A 27 2.75 13.45 20.49
N PHE A 28 3.21 12.24 20.75
CA PHE A 28 4.12 11.55 19.84
C PHE A 28 3.36 11.05 18.59
N SER A 29 4.11 10.71 17.55
CA SER A 29 3.56 10.06 16.37
C SER A 29 2.92 8.71 16.72
N LEU A 30 1.87 8.34 15.99
CA LEU A 30 1.29 6.99 16.05
C LEU A 30 2.25 5.89 15.59
N VAL A 31 3.33 6.28 14.89
CA VAL A 31 4.39 5.37 14.43
C VAL A 31 5.42 5.20 15.57
N PRO A 32 5.55 3.98 16.15
CA PRO A 32 6.51 3.72 17.20
C PRO A 32 7.95 3.99 16.74
N GLN A 33 8.75 4.65 17.59
CA GLN A 33 10.15 4.89 17.36
C GLN A 33 10.97 3.85 18.14
N GLY A 34 11.74 3.01 17.44
CA GLY A 34 12.66 2.04 18.09
C GLY A 34 12.00 0.77 18.65
N ASP A 35 10.70 0.73 18.89
CA ASP A 35 9.99 -0.45 19.38
C ASP A 35 9.37 -1.25 18.22
N LYS A 36 9.92 -2.44 17.97
CA LYS A 36 9.44 -3.36 16.94
C LYS A 36 8.28 -4.24 17.40
N SER A 37 7.98 -4.27 18.70
CA SER A 37 6.89 -5.06 19.25
C SER A 37 5.51 -4.43 19.01
N LEU A 38 5.47 -3.11 18.78
CA LEU A 38 4.27 -2.35 18.53
C LEU A 38 4.13 -1.96 17.06
N LEU A 39 2.97 -2.25 16.49
CA LEU A 39 2.62 -1.82 15.15
C LEU A 39 2.26 -0.32 15.12
N LEU A 40 1.48 0.12 16.10
CA LEU A 40 1.00 1.48 16.31
C LEU A 40 1.02 1.82 17.80
N ILE A 41 1.19 3.08 18.14
CA ILE A 41 1.09 3.54 19.53
C ILE A 41 -0.35 3.33 20.03
N ASN A 42 -0.49 2.56 21.10
CA ASN A 42 -1.76 2.11 21.67
C ASN A 42 -1.97 2.52 23.14
N ALA A 43 -0.97 3.18 23.76
CA ALA A 43 -1.00 3.66 25.13
C ALA A 43 -0.13 4.89 25.29
N GLY A 44 -0.42 5.72 26.31
CA GLY A 44 0.30 6.94 26.61
C GLY A 44 1.77 6.70 26.98
N MET A 45 2.06 5.59 27.68
CA MET A 45 3.42 5.24 28.10
C MET A 45 4.30 4.67 26.98
N ALA A 46 3.70 4.14 25.90
CA ALA A 46 4.45 3.43 24.89
C ALA A 46 5.63 4.23 24.29
N PRO A 47 5.49 5.51 23.93
CA PRO A 47 6.62 6.32 23.46
C PRO A 47 7.60 6.71 24.58
N LEU A 48 7.22 6.56 25.84
CA LEU A 48 8.03 6.92 27.01
C LEU A 48 8.75 5.72 27.65
N LYS A 49 8.55 4.50 27.11
CA LYS A 49 9.13 3.25 27.61
C LYS A 49 10.64 3.33 27.90
N PRO A 50 11.49 4.00 27.08
CA PRO A 50 12.92 4.15 27.38
C PRO A 50 13.20 4.88 28.71
N TYR A 51 12.33 5.79 29.15
CA TYR A 51 12.47 6.49 30.43
C TYR A 51 12.10 5.60 31.64
N PHE A 52 11.10 4.72 31.46
CA PHE A 52 10.70 3.74 32.49
C PHE A 52 11.80 2.70 32.75
N THR A 53 12.45 2.25 31.67
CA THR A 53 13.56 1.26 31.78
C THR A 53 14.91 1.87 32.12
N GLY A 54 15.03 3.21 32.15
CA GLY A 54 16.30 3.89 32.36
C GLY A 54 17.27 3.85 31.16
N ALA A 55 16.81 3.38 30.00
CA ALA A 55 17.59 3.38 28.75
C ALA A 55 17.88 4.81 28.26
N GLU A 56 16.98 5.74 28.57
CA GLU A 56 17.14 7.17 28.29
C GLU A 56 16.82 8.00 29.55
N ILE A 57 17.45 9.18 29.68
CA ILE A 57 17.15 10.13 30.74
C ILE A 57 15.96 10.97 30.32
N PRO A 58 14.87 11.01 31.12
CA PRO A 58 13.71 11.84 30.80
C PRO A 58 14.06 13.33 30.86
N PRO A 59 13.42 14.18 30.02
CA PRO A 59 13.68 15.63 30.03
C PRO A 59 13.28 16.30 31.37
N ARG A 60 12.39 15.64 32.10
CA ARG A 60 11.98 15.96 33.48
C ARG A 60 11.44 14.70 34.13
N THR A 61 11.59 14.57 35.47
CA THR A 61 11.07 13.42 36.21
C THR A 61 9.54 13.34 36.27
N ARG A 62 8.85 14.45 35.99
CA ARG A 62 7.39 14.56 35.84
C ARG A 62 7.02 15.00 34.44
N VAL A 63 6.26 14.20 33.74
CA VAL A 63 5.81 14.47 32.37
C VAL A 63 4.30 14.29 32.29
N ALA A 64 3.62 15.11 31.49
CA ALA A 64 2.22 14.91 31.14
C ALA A 64 2.02 15.05 29.62
N THR A 65 1.14 14.22 29.08
CA THR A 65 0.80 14.23 27.63
C THR A 65 -0.67 14.03 27.42
N CYS A 66 -1.15 14.47 26.25
CA CYS A 66 -2.37 13.96 25.63
C CYS A 66 -1.92 13.17 24.40
N GLN A 67 -1.81 11.85 24.52
CA GLN A 67 -1.27 10.98 23.48
C GLN A 67 -2.36 10.42 22.58
N LYS A 68 -2.21 10.62 21.25
CA LYS A 68 -3.02 9.90 20.25
C LYS A 68 -2.70 8.41 20.27
N CYS A 69 -3.74 7.59 20.29
CA CYS A 69 -3.63 6.15 20.35
C CYS A 69 -4.52 5.47 19.32
N ILE A 70 -4.06 4.33 18.81
CA ILE A 70 -4.84 3.44 17.93
C ILE A 70 -4.90 2.05 18.56
N ARG A 71 -6.12 1.52 18.76
CA ARG A 71 -6.39 0.13 19.14
C ARG A 71 -7.33 -0.50 18.14
N THR A 72 -6.93 -1.63 17.56
CA THR A 72 -7.71 -2.35 16.56
C THR A 72 -8.17 -3.73 17.02
N GLY A 73 -7.82 -4.15 18.23
CA GLY A 73 -8.26 -5.44 18.79
C GLY A 73 -9.79 -5.56 18.84
N ASP A 74 -10.48 -4.45 19.15
CA ASP A 74 -11.93 -4.39 19.31
C ASP A 74 -12.66 -3.79 18.10
N ILE A 75 -12.04 -3.79 16.92
CA ILE A 75 -12.60 -3.13 15.72
C ILE A 75 -14.01 -3.65 15.37
N GLU A 76 -14.32 -4.90 15.70
CA GLU A 76 -15.62 -5.52 15.45
C GLU A 76 -16.72 -5.02 16.40
N ASN A 77 -16.33 -4.41 17.54
CA ASN A 77 -17.23 -3.82 18.52
C ASN A 77 -17.52 -2.34 18.24
N VAL A 78 -16.75 -1.72 17.36
CA VAL A 78 -16.93 -0.32 16.96
C VAL A 78 -18.30 -0.13 16.31
N GLY A 79 -19.02 0.88 16.77
CA GLY A 79 -20.38 1.17 16.31
C GLY A 79 -21.48 0.36 17.01
N LYS A 80 -21.16 -0.79 17.63
CA LYS A 80 -22.11 -1.67 18.35
C LYS A 80 -22.22 -1.34 19.83
N THR A 81 -21.18 -0.80 20.43
CA THR A 81 -21.09 -0.43 21.85
C THR A 81 -20.95 1.08 22.02
N ALA A 82 -21.21 1.57 23.23
CA ALA A 82 -21.16 3.01 23.55
C ALA A 82 -19.74 3.55 23.78
N ARG A 83 -18.76 2.67 24.01
CA ARG A 83 -17.42 3.04 24.53
C ARG A 83 -16.24 2.62 23.66
N HIS A 84 -16.43 1.81 22.60
CA HIS A 84 -15.35 1.35 21.75
C HIS A 84 -15.13 2.24 20.54
N GLY A 85 -13.87 2.67 20.38
CA GLY A 85 -13.37 3.39 19.21
C GLY A 85 -11.96 2.93 18.88
N THR A 86 -11.56 3.01 17.61
CA THR A 86 -10.21 2.64 17.17
C THR A 86 -9.20 3.74 17.44
N PHE A 87 -9.58 5.00 17.30
CA PHE A 87 -8.78 6.16 17.68
C PHE A 87 -9.32 6.77 18.96
N PHE A 88 -8.44 7.07 19.89
CA PHE A 88 -8.76 7.82 21.09
C PHE A 88 -7.55 8.62 21.58
N GLU A 89 -7.83 9.62 22.41
CA GLU A 89 -6.82 10.43 23.06
C GLU A 89 -6.65 9.96 24.50
N MET A 90 -5.41 9.64 24.90
CA MET A 90 -5.06 9.24 26.26
C MET A 90 -4.36 10.37 26.98
N LEU A 91 -5.01 10.92 27.97
CA LEU A 91 -4.45 11.85 28.93
C LEU A 91 -3.61 11.06 29.93
N GLY A 92 -2.34 11.37 30.06
CA GLY A 92 -1.41 10.65 30.95
C GLY A 92 -0.49 11.57 31.71
N ASN A 93 -0.28 11.26 32.99
CA ASN A 93 0.79 11.84 33.80
C ASN A 93 1.73 10.76 34.29
N PHE A 94 3.01 11.04 34.19
CA PHE A 94 4.08 10.08 34.38
C PHE A 94 5.08 10.59 35.41
N SER A 95 5.57 9.66 36.26
CA SER A 95 6.64 9.91 37.20
C SER A 95 7.77 8.92 37.00
N PHE A 96 8.96 9.42 36.86
CA PHE A 96 10.19 8.63 36.71
C PHE A 96 11.01 8.73 37.97
N GLY A 97 10.64 7.92 38.98
CA GLY A 97 11.30 7.89 40.28
C GLY A 97 11.13 9.16 41.15
N ASP A 98 10.06 9.95 40.91
CA ASP A 98 9.81 11.20 41.68
C ASP A 98 8.66 11.00 42.67
N TYR A 99 7.42 10.97 42.24
CA TYR A 99 6.26 10.71 43.10
C TYR A 99 5.68 9.33 42.83
N PHE A 100 4.83 8.83 43.73
CA PHE A 100 4.23 7.51 43.61
C PHE A 100 2.73 7.51 43.98
N LYS A 101 2.20 6.48 44.64
CA LYS A 101 0.77 6.24 44.86
C LYS A 101 0.03 7.39 45.52
N HIS A 102 0.61 8.00 46.59
CA HIS A 102 -0.03 9.05 47.35
C HIS A 102 -0.43 10.25 46.47
N GLU A 103 0.53 10.77 45.72
CA GLU A 103 0.31 11.92 44.86
C GLU A 103 -0.56 11.54 43.65
N ALA A 104 -0.31 10.39 43.03
CA ALA A 104 -1.08 9.96 41.85
C ALA A 104 -2.57 9.83 42.20
N ILE A 105 -2.91 9.17 43.29
CA ILE A 105 -4.29 8.98 43.74
C ILE A 105 -4.89 10.34 44.17
N ALA A 106 -4.17 11.13 44.94
CA ALA A 106 -4.67 12.43 45.41
C ALA A 106 -4.94 13.39 44.23
N TRP A 107 -4.05 13.44 43.25
CA TRP A 107 -4.20 14.34 42.11
C TRP A 107 -5.28 13.86 41.12
N SER A 108 -5.42 12.55 40.88
CA SER A 108 -6.53 12.02 40.05
C SER A 108 -7.88 12.34 40.67
N TRP A 109 -8.03 12.18 41.99
CA TRP A 109 -9.23 12.57 42.72
C TRP A 109 -9.48 14.07 42.72
N GLU A 110 -8.44 14.87 42.95
CA GLU A 110 -8.54 16.34 42.92
C GLU A 110 -8.98 16.84 41.53
N PHE A 111 -8.39 16.30 40.47
CA PHE A 111 -8.75 16.69 39.12
C PHE A 111 -10.21 16.38 38.81
N LEU A 112 -10.65 15.15 39.06
CA LEU A 112 -12.01 14.74 38.76
C LEU A 112 -13.05 15.48 39.56
N THR A 113 -12.82 15.68 40.87
CA THR A 113 -13.82 16.23 41.80
C THR A 113 -13.79 17.76 41.88
N LYS A 114 -12.58 18.40 41.89
CA LYS A 114 -12.45 19.84 42.08
C LYS A 114 -12.27 20.60 40.77
N VAL A 115 -11.53 20.07 39.82
CA VAL A 115 -11.26 20.77 38.56
C VAL A 115 -12.39 20.53 37.57
N VAL A 116 -12.72 19.26 37.31
CA VAL A 116 -13.81 18.87 36.42
C VAL A 116 -15.17 19.01 37.09
N GLY A 117 -15.24 18.74 38.41
CA GLY A 117 -16.45 18.91 39.23
C GLY A 117 -17.42 17.72 39.12
N LEU A 118 -16.89 16.51 38.93
CA LEU A 118 -17.68 15.28 39.01
C LEU A 118 -18.17 15.06 40.43
N ASP A 119 -19.37 14.48 40.58
CA ASP A 119 -19.94 14.13 41.86
C ASP A 119 -19.12 13.03 42.56
N PRO A 120 -18.49 13.30 43.71
CA PRO A 120 -17.70 12.31 44.43
C PRO A 120 -18.48 11.06 44.85
N GLU A 121 -19.80 11.16 45.06
CA GLU A 121 -20.65 10.04 45.45
C GLU A 121 -20.88 9.04 44.29
N ARG A 122 -20.58 9.45 43.06
CA ARG A 122 -20.71 8.62 41.85
C ARG A 122 -19.39 8.06 41.39
N LEU A 123 -18.28 8.32 42.09
CA LEU A 123 -16.95 7.82 41.79
C LEU A 123 -16.60 6.62 42.68
N TYR A 124 -16.14 5.54 42.04
CA TYR A 124 -15.83 4.25 42.69
C TYR A 124 -14.43 3.82 42.28
N PRO A 125 -13.44 3.87 43.19
CA PRO A 125 -12.11 3.33 42.90
C PRO A 125 -12.06 1.82 43.01
N SER A 126 -11.20 1.20 42.18
CA SER A 126 -10.77 -0.17 42.36
C SER A 126 -9.27 -0.23 42.62
N VAL A 127 -8.81 -1.32 43.23
CA VAL A 127 -7.40 -1.59 43.48
C VAL A 127 -7.10 -3.06 43.26
N TYR A 128 -5.84 -3.37 42.98
CA TYR A 128 -5.38 -4.74 42.93
C TYR A 128 -5.59 -5.48 44.24
N LEU A 129 -5.97 -6.73 44.18
CA LEU A 129 -6.36 -7.54 45.33
C LEU A 129 -5.37 -7.52 46.51
N GLU A 130 -4.07 -7.52 46.20
CA GLU A 130 -2.95 -7.53 47.15
C GLU A 130 -2.37 -6.13 47.42
N ASP A 131 -2.93 -5.06 46.83
CA ASP A 131 -2.42 -3.69 47.03
C ASP A 131 -3.16 -2.99 48.19
N ASP A 132 -2.77 -3.36 49.42
CA ASP A 132 -3.33 -2.77 50.61
C ASP A 132 -2.94 -1.29 50.80
N GLU A 133 -1.75 -0.89 50.31
CA GLU A 133 -1.29 0.48 50.34
C GLU A 133 -2.24 1.41 49.52
N ALA A 134 -2.56 1.07 48.32
CA ALA A 134 -3.49 1.84 47.52
C ALA A 134 -4.91 1.87 48.12
N PHE A 135 -5.36 0.77 48.69
CA PHE A 135 -6.64 0.71 49.42
C PHE A 135 -6.65 1.67 50.60
N GLU A 136 -5.56 1.68 51.43
CA GLU A 136 -5.46 2.57 52.57
C GLU A 136 -5.42 4.04 52.16
N ILE A 137 -4.72 4.39 51.10
CA ILE A 137 -4.68 5.77 50.60
C ILE A 137 -6.10 6.21 50.19
N TRP A 138 -6.84 5.41 49.45
CA TRP A 138 -8.23 5.74 49.11
C TRP A 138 -9.12 5.90 50.32
N ASN A 139 -9.01 4.97 51.27
CA ASN A 139 -9.87 4.96 52.46
C ASN A 139 -9.54 6.04 53.47
N LYS A 140 -8.23 6.15 53.83
CA LYS A 140 -7.80 7.03 54.96
C LYS A 140 -7.43 8.43 54.51
N GLU A 141 -6.78 8.59 53.36
CA GLU A 141 -6.31 9.90 52.94
C GLU A 141 -7.32 10.64 52.07
N VAL A 142 -7.87 9.94 51.08
CA VAL A 142 -8.94 10.50 50.21
C VAL A 142 -10.28 10.52 50.94
N GLY A 143 -10.52 9.54 51.84
CA GLY A 143 -11.72 9.47 52.67
C GLY A 143 -12.90 8.70 52.00
N ILE A 144 -12.62 7.81 51.06
CA ILE A 144 -13.67 6.98 50.43
C ILE A 144 -14.04 5.85 51.40
N PRO A 145 -15.34 5.63 51.66
CA PRO A 145 -15.80 4.51 52.47
C PRO A 145 -15.33 3.16 51.91
N ALA A 146 -14.90 2.24 52.76
CA ALA A 146 -14.30 0.96 52.39
C ALA A 146 -15.23 0.13 51.45
N GLU A 147 -16.54 0.22 51.65
CA GLU A 147 -17.55 -0.47 50.83
C GLU A 147 -17.69 0.09 49.42
N ARG A 148 -17.06 1.23 49.12
CA ARG A 148 -17.00 1.86 47.78
C ARG A 148 -15.69 1.64 47.07
N ILE A 149 -14.73 0.94 47.71
CA ILE A 149 -13.43 0.58 47.11
C ILE A 149 -13.46 -0.88 46.75
N PHE A 150 -13.35 -1.16 45.45
CA PHE A 150 -13.45 -2.54 44.93
C PHE A 150 -12.05 -3.15 44.79
N ARG A 151 -11.97 -4.49 45.02
CA ARG A 151 -10.70 -5.22 44.84
C ARG A 151 -10.85 -6.21 43.72
N PHE A 152 -10.01 -6.16 42.72
CA PHE A 152 -10.00 -7.04 41.58
C PHE A 152 -8.67 -7.78 41.45
N GLY A 153 -8.72 -8.88 40.70
CA GLY A 153 -7.56 -9.72 40.43
C GLY A 153 -6.59 -9.10 39.41
N LYS A 154 -5.66 -9.94 39.00
CA LYS A 154 -4.63 -9.54 38.03
C LYS A 154 -5.21 -9.20 36.67
N GLU A 155 -6.33 -9.78 36.28
CA GLU A 155 -6.98 -9.55 34.99
C GLU A 155 -7.48 -8.11 34.83
N ASP A 156 -7.90 -7.46 35.93
CA ASP A 156 -8.49 -6.13 35.90
C ASP A 156 -7.54 -5.06 36.48
N ASN A 157 -6.90 -5.32 37.64
CA ASN A 157 -6.11 -4.33 38.35
C ASN A 157 -4.58 -4.61 38.41
N PHE A 158 -4.04 -5.23 37.39
CA PHE A 158 -2.59 -5.35 37.22
C PHE A 158 -2.23 -5.12 35.74
N TRP A 159 -1.47 -4.07 35.46
CA TRP A 159 -1.10 -3.74 34.10
C TRP A 159 0.24 -4.36 33.72
N GLU A 160 0.24 -5.13 32.64
CA GLU A 160 1.45 -5.69 32.01
C GLU A 160 1.24 -5.80 30.48
N HIS A 161 2.32 -5.63 29.72
CA HIS A 161 2.29 -5.79 28.27
C HIS A 161 3.56 -6.46 27.79
N GLY A 162 3.57 -7.78 27.74
CA GLY A 162 4.75 -8.60 27.41
C GLY A 162 5.89 -8.39 28.43
N ALA A 163 7.14 -8.44 27.95
CA ALA A 163 8.31 -8.12 28.74
C ALA A 163 8.43 -6.59 28.93
N GLY A 164 8.76 -6.16 30.15
CA GLY A 164 8.98 -4.76 30.48
C GLY A 164 8.35 -4.30 31.80
N PRO A 165 8.36 -2.98 32.06
CA PRO A 165 7.83 -2.37 33.28
C PRO A 165 6.34 -2.67 33.45
N CYS A 166 5.93 -3.11 34.65
CA CYS A 166 4.57 -3.49 34.99
C CYS A 166 4.26 -3.24 36.48
N GLY A 167 3.00 -3.42 36.87
CA GLY A 167 2.61 -3.29 38.29
C GLY A 167 1.12 -3.27 38.53
N PRO A 168 0.70 -3.28 39.80
CA PRO A 168 -0.70 -3.12 40.16
C PRO A 168 -1.25 -1.77 39.72
N CYS A 169 -2.54 -1.71 39.50
CA CYS A 169 -3.19 -0.45 39.14
C CYS A 169 -4.44 -0.19 39.96
N SER A 170 -4.85 1.06 39.95
CA SER A 170 -6.08 1.54 40.58
C SER A 170 -6.88 2.32 39.54
N GLU A 171 -8.07 1.82 39.24
CA GLU A 171 -8.99 2.44 38.31
C GLU A 171 -10.07 3.23 39.02
N ILE A 172 -10.55 4.29 38.37
CA ILE A 172 -11.63 5.11 38.87
C ILE A 172 -12.82 4.98 37.94
N TYR A 173 -13.92 4.45 38.43
CA TYR A 173 -15.17 4.28 37.71
C TYR A 173 -16.17 5.37 38.07
N TYR A 174 -16.97 5.80 37.09
CA TYR A 174 -18.08 6.70 37.28
C TYR A 174 -19.42 6.00 37.07
N ASP A 175 -20.32 6.02 38.10
CA ASP A 175 -21.69 5.51 37.96
C ASP A 175 -22.55 6.46 37.15
N ARG A 176 -22.88 6.08 35.93
CA ARG A 176 -23.74 6.84 35.00
C ARG A 176 -25.23 6.72 35.33
N GLY A 177 -25.58 5.82 36.26
CA GLY A 177 -26.95 5.56 36.70
C GLY A 177 -27.56 4.32 36.08
N GLU A 178 -28.66 3.86 36.66
CA GLU A 178 -29.31 2.58 36.35
C GLU A 178 -29.78 2.45 34.90
N LYS A 179 -30.11 3.56 34.24
CA LYS A 179 -30.52 3.55 32.82
C LYS A 179 -29.49 2.94 31.87
N TYR A 180 -28.21 2.93 32.27
CA TYR A 180 -27.10 2.36 31.51
C TYR A 180 -26.70 0.96 31.97
N GLY A 181 -27.37 0.45 33.00
CA GLY A 181 -27.08 -0.88 33.58
C GLY A 181 -27.63 -2.01 32.74
N CYS A 182 -27.11 -3.21 32.97
CA CYS A 182 -27.57 -4.46 32.34
C CYS A 182 -28.91 -4.98 32.85
N GLY A 183 -29.50 -4.30 33.82
CA GLY A 183 -30.78 -4.72 34.46
C GLY A 183 -30.67 -5.93 35.41
N LYS A 184 -29.46 -6.46 35.64
CA LYS A 184 -29.23 -7.56 36.57
C LYS A 184 -29.14 -7.05 38.00
N PRO A 185 -29.63 -7.82 39.01
CA PRO A 185 -29.59 -7.44 40.41
C PRO A 185 -28.16 -7.25 40.98
N ASP A 186 -27.20 -7.94 40.40
CA ASP A 186 -25.77 -7.98 40.75
C ASP A 186 -24.92 -6.98 39.94
N CYS A 187 -25.55 -6.03 39.25
CA CYS A 187 -24.85 -5.01 38.49
C CYS A 187 -24.04 -4.10 39.42
N THR A 188 -22.71 -4.19 39.35
CA THR A 188 -21.76 -3.47 40.19
C THR A 188 -20.54 -3.01 39.39
N VAL A 189 -19.58 -2.33 40.02
CA VAL A 189 -18.27 -1.99 39.40
C VAL A 189 -17.59 -3.27 38.90
N GLY A 190 -17.00 -3.23 37.72
CA GLY A 190 -16.47 -4.39 37.02
C GLY A 190 -17.48 -5.12 36.12
N CYS A 191 -18.77 -4.69 36.13
CA CYS A 191 -19.74 -5.20 35.15
C CYS A 191 -19.41 -4.65 33.74
N GLU A 192 -19.49 -5.52 32.72
CA GLU A 192 -19.21 -5.13 31.32
C GLU A 192 -20.26 -4.18 30.69
N CYS A 193 -21.34 -3.84 31.44
CA CYS A 193 -22.31 -2.87 30.96
C CYS A 193 -21.81 -1.43 31.03
N ASP A 194 -22.56 -0.48 30.42
CA ASP A 194 -22.16 0.92 30.31
C ASP A 194 -22.49 1.77 31.57
N ARG A 195 -22.95 1.18 32.68
CA ARG A 195 -23.28 1.88 33.93
C ARG A 195 -22.05 2.42 34.63
N TYR A 196 -21.09 1.55 34.96
CA TYR A 196 -19.85 1.89 35.61
C TYR A 196 -18.75 2.07 34.57
N MET A 197 -18.54 3.30 34.13
CA MET A 197 -17.55 3.61 33.11
C MET A 197 -16.20 3.92 33.76
N GLU A 198 -15.17 3.14 33.43
CA GLU A 198 -13.79 3.47 33.78
C GLU A 198 -13.41 4.78 33.13
N VAL A 199 -13.01 5.76 33.93
CA VAL A 199 -12.57 7.09 33.43
C VAL A 199 -11.09 7.33 33.60
N TRP A 200 -10.41 6.70 34.59
CA TRP A 200 -8.99 6.88 34.84
C TRP A 200 -8.35 5.61 35.38
N ASN A 201 -7.19 5.23 34.86
CA ASN A 201 -6.38 4.14 35.38
C ASN A 201 -5.02 4.69 35.87
N ASN A 202 -4.67 4.46 37.14
CA ASN A 202 -3.39 4.80 37.74
C ASN A 202 -2.56 3.51 37.86
N VAL A 203 -1.52 3.35 37.07
CA VAL A 203 -0.62 2.19 37.11
C VAL A 203 0.59 2.51 37.98
N PHE A 204 0.85 1.68 38.96
CA PHE A 204 1.96 1.76 39.89
C PHE A 204 3.09 0.86 39.42
N THR A 205 3.87 1.35 38.50
CA THR A 205 4.93 0.58 37.81
C THR A 205 6.09 0.36 38.78
N GLN A 206 6.14 -0.80 39.36
CA GLN A 206 7.13 -1.17 40.38
C GLN A 206 7.86 -2.48 40.11
N PHE A 207 7.50 -3.20 39.04
CA PHE A 207 8.14 -4.44 38.65
C PHE A 207 8.57 -4.40 37.18
N GLU A 208 9.56 -5.23 36.85
CA GLU A 208 9.99 -5.58 35.50
C GLU A 208 9.58 -7.03 35.24
N ASN A 209 8.81 -7.27 34.20
CA ASN A 209 8.45 -8.61 33.72
C ASN A 209 9.47 -9.08 32.68
N ASP A 210 10.09 -10.25 32.89
CA ASP A 210 11.04 -10.85 31.94
C ASP A 210 10.38 -11.49 30.71
N GLY A 211 9.04 -11.46 30.64
CA GLY A 211 8.25 -12.11 29.57
C GLY A 211 7.99 -13.59 29.80
N ASN A 212 8.54 -14.19 30.88
CA ASN A 212 8.33 -15.59 31.26
C ASN A 212 7.47 -15.71 32.54
N GLY A 213 6.93 -14.60 33.02
CA GLY A 213 6.11 -14.52 34.22
C GLY A 213 6.90 -14.31 35.51
N ASN A 214 8.18 -13.97 35.43
CA ASN A 214 8.96 -13.58 36.61
C ASN A 214 8.97 -12.05 36.71
N TYR A 215 8.84 -11.55 37.94
CA TYR A 215 8.77 -10.14 38.26
C TYR A 215 9.94 -9.73 39.18
N GLU A 216 10.78 -8.83 38.69
CA GLU A 216 11.83 -8.20 39.51
C GLU A 216 11.38 -6.80 39.94
N THR A 217 11.68 -6.43 41.18
CA THR A 217 11.35 -5.07 41.68
C THR A 217 12.24 -4.05 40.98
N LEU A 218 11.64 -3.04 40.36
CA LEU A 218 12.36 -1.91 39.76
C LEU A 218 13.13 -1.13 40.82
N GLN A 219 14.33 -0.64 40.49
CA GLN A 219 15.14 0.21 41.36
C GLN A 219 14.41 1.52 41.70
N ASN A 220 13.73 2.12 40.73
CA ASN A 220 12.89 3.29 40.88
C ASN A 220 11.44 2.90 40.63
N LYS A 221 10.55 3.28 41.54
CA LYS A 221 9.10 3.16 41.32
C LYS A 221 8.61 4.29 40.42
N ASN A 222 7.81 3.97 39.45
CA ASN A 222 7.30 4.93 38.47
C ASN A 222 5.77 4.98 38.48
N ILE A 223 5.23 6.09 37.98
CA ILE A 223 3.79 6.23 37.72
C ILE A 223 3.56 6.31 36.23
N ASP A 224 2.62 5.50 35.78
CA ASP A 224 1.99 5.56 34.47
C ASP A 224 0.49 5.75 34.70
N THR A 225 -0.13 6.75 34.10
CA THR A 225 -1.58 6.87 34.13
C THR A 225 -2.19 7.00 32.73
N GLY A 226 -3.42 6.51 32.61
CA GLY A 226 -4.20 6.61 31.39
C GLY A 226 -5.64 6.99 31.67
N MET A 227 -6.06 8.12 31.09
CA MET A 227 -7.45 8.57 31.13
C MET A 227 -7.93 8.81 29.71
N GLY A 228 -8.94 8.06 29.26
CA GLY A 228 -9.53 8.26 27.94
C GLY A 228 -10.28 9.59 27.87
N LEU A 229 -9.81 10.53 27.04
CA LEU A 229 -10.41 11.85 26.93
C LEU A 229 -11.87 11.77 26.48
N GLU A 230 -12.18 10.91 25.51
CA GLU A 230 -13.55 10.71 25.01
C GLU A 230 -14.46 10.12 26.10
N ARG A 231 -13.97 9.15 26.90
CA ARG A 231 -14.73 8.57 28.02
C ARG A 231 -15.00 9.61 29.10
N LEU A 232 -14.01 10.43 29.46
CA LEU A 232 -14.20 11.54 30.37
C LEU A 232 -15.25 12.52 29.83
N ALA A 233 -15.18 12.85 28.55
CA ALA A 233 -16.14 13.76 27.92
C ALA A 233 -17.57 13.18 27.92
N VAL A 234 -17.76 11.88 27.71
CA VAL A 234 -19.08 11.20 27.84
C VAL A 234 -19.69 11.47 29.21
N VAL A 235 -18.90 11.30 30.26
CA VAL A 235 -19.35 11.52 31.66
C VAL A 235 -19.65 12.99 31.93
N VAL A 236 -18.77 13.90 31.50
CA VAL A 236 -18.90 15.35 31.78
C VAL A 236 -20.04 15.99 30.98
N GLN A 237 -20.24 15.56 29.73
CA GLN A 237 -21.30 16.07 28.88
C GLN A 237 -22.65 15.38 29.14
N ASP A 238 -22.63 14.30 29.94
CA ASP A 238 -23.80 13.45 30.23
C ASP A 238 -24.53 13.03 28.94
N VAL A 239 -23.78 12.33 28.09
CA VAL A 239 -24.25 11.81 26.80
C VAL A 239 -24.18 10.28 26.78
N ASP A 240 -24.91 9.65 25.83
CA ASP A 240 -25.10 8.20 25.86
C ASP A 240 -23.85 7.41 25.40
N SER A 241 -23.08 7.95 24.48
CA SER A 241 -21.90 7.28 23.90
C SER A 241 -20.79 8.25 23.53
N ILE A 242 -19.61 7.72 23.22
CA ILE A 242 -18.49 8.52 22.66
C ILE A 242 -18.87 9.22 21.35
N PHE A 243 -19.83 8.66 20.59
CA PHE A 243 -20.33 9.25 19.35
C PHE A 243 -21.26 10.45 19.55
N ASP A 244 -21.65 10.71 20.78
CA ASP A 244 -22.50 11.85 21.17
C ASP A 244 -21.71 13.01 21.80
N VAL A 245 -20.38 12.79 22.00
CA VAL A 245 -19.47 13.82 22.49
C VAL A 245 -19.31 14.93 21.44
N ASP A 246 -19.25 16.18 21.86
CA ASP A 246 -19.35 17.39 21.04
C ASP A 246 -18.62 17.35 19.68
N THR A 247 -17.31 17.12 19.66
CA THR A 247 -16.52 17.07 18.41
C THR A 247 -16.87 15.87 17.55
N ILE A 248 -17.13 14.71 18.17
CA ILE A 248 -17.45 13.47 17.48
C ILE A 248 -18.91 13.50 16.98
N CYS A 249 -19.82 14.08 17.76
CA CYS A 249 -21.22 14.31 17.39
C CYS A 249 -21.34 15.20 16.14
N SER A 250 -20.52 16.25 16.02
CA SER A 250 -20.48 17.09 14.83
C SER A 250 -20.11 16.28 13.58
N LEU A 251 -19.11 15.41 13.69
CA LEU A 251 -18.70 14.53 12.61
C LEU A 251 -19.79 13.50 12.27
N ARG A 252 -20.37 12.82 13.29
CA ARG A 252 -21.50 11.90 13.11
C ARG A 252 -22.68 12.56 12.38
N ASN A 253 -23.03 13.78 12.77
CA ASN A 253 -24.11 14.52 12.14
C ASN A 253 -23.78 14.86 10.67
N LEU A 254 -22.51 15.13 10.35
CA LEU A 254 -22.07 15.31 8.97
C LEU A 254 -22.18 14.00 8.16
N VAL A 255 -21.87 12.84 8.76
CA VAL A 255 -22.10 11.52 8.14
C VAL A 255 -23.59 11.36 7.82
N CYS A 256 -24.49 11.66 8.79
CA CYS A 256 -25.94 11.63 8.58
C CYS A 256 -26.39 12.50 7.40
N GLN A 257 -25.86 13.74 7.31
CA GLN A 257 -26.17 14.67 6.21
C GLN A 257 -25.69 14.13 4.85
N VAL A 258 -24.50 13.55 4.80
CA VAL A 258 -23.93 13.00 3.56
C VAL A 258 -24.71 11.75 3.12
N ALA A 259 -25.16 10.94 4.06
CA ALA A 259 -25.94 9.72 3.81
C ALA A 259 -27.45 9.96 3.61
N ASP A 260 -27.94 11.17 3.86
CA ASP A 260 -29.38 11.49 3.92
C ASP A 260 -30.14 10.52 4.86
N LYS A 261 -29.58 10.30 6.07
CA LYS A 261 -30.12 9.42 7.10
C LYS A 261 -30.36 10.16 8.41
N GLU A 262 -31.37 9.74 9.16
CA GLU A 262 -31.65 10.25 10.49
C GLU A 262 -31.14 9.26 11.54
N TYR A 263 -30.22 9.72 12.41
CA TYR A 263 -29.66 8.91 13.49
C TYR A 263 -30.71 8.55 14.56
N GLY A 264 -30.64 7.29 15.04
CA GLY A 264 -31.58 6.77 16.05
C GLY A 264 -32.87 6.19 15.47
N LYS A 265 -33.01 6.06 14.15
CA LYS A 265 -34.20 5.47 13.50
C LYS A 265 -34.02 4.03 13.06
N ASP A 266 -32.81 3.67 12.65
CA ASP A 266 -32.47 2.33 12.17
C ASP A 266 -31.15 1.90 12.78
N TYR A 267 -31.14 0.80 13.53
CA TYR A 267 -29.95 0.32 14.25
C TYR A 267 -28.78 0.01 13.30
N GLN A 268 -29.04 -0.60 12.15
CA GLN A 268 -27.98 -0.96 11.21
C GLN A 268 -27.37 0.28 10.54
N ALA A 269 -28.21 1.26 10.21
CA ALA A 269 -27.75 2.56 9.74
C ALA A 269 -26.93 3.26 10.83
N ASP A 270 -27.38 3.24 12.10
CA ASP A 270 -26.63 3.84 13.20
C ASP A 270 -25.27 3.21 13.43
N VAL A 271 -25.18 1.87 13.34
CA VAL A 271 -23.89 1.14 13.39
C VAL A 271 -22.97 1.62 12.28
N SER A 272 -23.47 1.70 11.04
CA SER A 272 -22.69 2.17 9.89
C SER A 272 -22.23 3.63 10.06
N ILE A 273 -23.09 4.50 10.55
CA ILE A 273 -22.79 5.91 10.82
C ILE A 273 -21.68 6.04 11.89
N ARG A 274 -21.78 5.30 12.99
CA ARG A 274 -20.77 5.30 14.06
C ARG A 274 -19.43 4.76 13.56
N LEU A 275 -19.45 3.67 12.80
CA LEU A 275 -18.25 3.07 12.23
C LEU A 275 -17.53 4.03 11.28
N ILE A 276 -18.24 4.68 10.36
CA ILE A 276 -17.66 5.69 9.47
C ILE A 276 -17.05 6.84 10.30
N THR A 277 -17.78 7.30 11.33
CA THR A 277 -17.32 8.38 12.22
C THR A 277 -16.00 8.01 12.91
N ASP A 278 -15.88 6.82 13.46
CA ASP A 278 -14.67 6.34 14.11
C ASP A 278 -13.51 6.17 13.12
N HIS A 279 -13.76 5.46 12.02
CA HIS A 279 -12.71 5.08 11.10
C HIS A 279 -12.11 6.28 10.35
N ILE A 280 -12.91 7.31 10.06
CA ILE A 280 -12.36 8.52 9.40
C ILE A 280 -11.51 9.35 10.37
N ARG A 281 -11.85 9.38 11.68
CA ARG A 281 -10.95 9.96 12.69
C ARG A 281 -9.60 9.25 12.68
N SER A 282 -9.62 7.93 12.82
CA SER A 282 -8.42 7.09 12.81
C SER A 282 -7.58 7.31 11.55
N ALA A 283 -8.20 7.24 10.37
CA ALA A 283 -7.51 7.40 9.10
C ALA A 283 -6.88 8.80 8.95
N THR A 284 -7.58 9.85 9.36
CA THR A 284 -7.10 11.24 9.31
C THR A 284 -5.80 11.41 10.12
N PHE A 285 -5.78 10.92 11.36
CA PHE A 285 -4.60 11.00 12.23
C PHE A 285 -3.46 10.10 11.75
N MET A 286 -3.76 8.88 11.31
CA MET A 286 -2.74 7.96 10.77
C MET A 286 -2.04 8.55 9.55
N ILE A 287 -2.78 9.14 8.60
CA ILE A 287 -2.21 9.78 7.41
C ILE A 287 -1.39 11.01 7.79
N SER A 288 -1.87 11.82 8.74
CA SER A 288 -1.11 12.96 9.25
C SER A 288 0.24 12.55 9.84
N ASP A 289 0.34 11.38 10.46
CA ASP A 289 1.58 10.82 11.00
C ASP A 289 2.43 10.08 9.96
N GLY A 290 2.08 10.19 8.66
CA GLY A 290 2.87 9.65 7.54
C GLY A 290 2.59 8.20 7.20
N ILE A 291 1.54 7.58 7.77
CA ILE A 291 1.15 6.22 7.41
C ILE A 291 0.41 6.24 6.07
N MET A 292 0.84 5.38 5.15
CA MET A 292 0.25 5.24 3.82
C MET A 292 -0.50 3.92 3.69
N PRO A 293 -1.62 3.86 2.93
CA PRO A 293 -2.34 2.61 2.69
C PRO A 293 -1.45 1.61 1.93
N THR A 294 -1.16 0.45 2.53
CA THR A 294 -0.35 -0.62 1.95
C THR A 294 -1.01 -1.98 2.19
N ASN A 295 -0.41 -3.06 1.67
CA ASN A 295 -0.93 -4.43 1.87
C ASN A 295 -0.42 -5.09 3.15
N GLU A 296 0.53 -4.50 3.86
CA GLU A 296 1.18 -5.10 5.04
C GLU A 296 1.38 -4.07 6.15
N GLY A 297 1.54 -4.57 7.37
CA GLY A 297 1.89 -3.77 8.53
C GLY A 297 0.87 -2.67 8.86
N ARG A 298 1.37 -1.54 9.33
CA ARG A 298 0.51 -0.41 9.74
C ARG A 298 -0.28 0.23 8.60
N GLY A 299 0.25 0.18 7.39
CA GLY A 299 -0.46 0.66 6.20
C GLY A 299 -1.66 -0.21 5.83
N TYR A 300 -1.60 -1.51 6.12
CA TYR A 300 -2.75 -2.41 5.99
C TYR A 300 -3.87 -2.04 6.97
N VAL A 301 -3.53 -1.70 8.22
CA VAL A 301 -4.52 -1.22 9.20
C VAL A 301 -5.24 0.02 8.67
N LEU A 302 -4.49 1.02 8.18
CA LEU A 302 -5.06 2.23 7.58
C LEU A 302 -5.97 1.90 6.38
N ARG A 303 -5.50 1.06 5.47
CA ARG A 303 -6.28 0.63 4.29
C ARG A 303 -7.57 -0.06 4.70
N ARG A 304 -7.52 -0.96 5.70
CA ARG A 304 -8.69 -1.65 6.25
C ARG A 304 -9.72 -0.65 6.77
N LEU A 305 -9.30 0.34 7.56
CA LEU A 305 -10.19 1.37 8.10
C LEU A 305 -10.86 2.21 7.01
N ILE A 306 -10.10 2.67 6.01
CA ILE A 306 -10.62 3.47 4.88
C ILE A 306 -11.65 2.65 4.09
N ARG A 307 -11.32 1.41 3.72
CA ARG A 307 -12.19 0.56 2.91
C ARG A 307 -13.44 0.12 3.66
N ARG A 308 -13.33 -0.13 4.96
CA ARG A 308 -14.46 -0.45 5.81
C ARG A 308 -15.42 0.74 5.92
N ALA A 309 -14.89 1.95 6.11
CA ALA A 309 -15.70 3.19 6.09
C ALA A 309 -16.38 3.41 4.73
N ALA A 310 -15.68 3.22 3.62
CA ALA A 310 -16.23 3.35 2.27
C ALA A 310 -17.35 2.32 2.01
N ARG A 311 -17.17 1.04 2.41
CA ARG A 311 -18.22 0.01 2.32
C ARG A 311 -19.48 0.41 3.08
N HIS A 312 -19.33 0.87 4.33
CA HIS A 312 -20.48 1.30 5.13
C HIS A 312 -21.15 2.55 4.54
N GLY A 313 -20.39 3.41 3.83
CA GLY A 313 -20.97 4.47 3.01
C GLY A 313 -21.87 3.92 1.89
N HIS A 314 -21.43 2.89 1.17
CA HIS A 314 -22.27 2.20 0.18
C HIS A 314 -23.53 1.58 0.80
N LEU A 315 -23.42 0.95 1.98
CA LEU A 315 -24.59 0.40 2.69
C LEU A 315 -25.60 1.48 3.09
N LEU A 316 -25.13 2.69 3.36
CA LEU A 316 -25.99 3.86 3.63
C LEU A 316 -26.54 4.53 2.36
N GLY A 317 -26.10 4.12 1.17
CA GLY A 317 -26.50 4.69 -0.12
C GLY A 317 -25.71 5.91 -0.56
N ILE A 318 -24.52 6.16 0.02
CA ILE A 318 -23.65 7.28 -0.40
C ILE A 318 -22.98 6.91 -1.73
N GLU A 319 -23.13 7.77 -2.72
CA GLU A 319 -22.50 7.64 -4.03
C GLU A 319 -21.22 8.48 -4.12
N GLY A 320 -20.19 7.97 -4.82
CA GLY A 320 -18.92 8.66 -5.06
C GLY A 320 -17.98 8.68 -3.85
N THR A 321 -17.11 9.69 -3.79
CA THR A 321 -16.15 9.86 -2.70
C THR A 321 -16.67 10.86 -1.67
N PHE A 322 -16.57 10.53 -0.40
CA PHE A 322 -17.09 11.35 0.70
C PHE A 322 -16.12 11.46 1.89
N LEU A 323 -15.13 10.57 2.01
CA LEU A 323 -14.25 10.48 3.17
C LEU A 323 -13.41 11.75 3.39
N ALA A 324 -12.92 12.37 2.31
CA ALA A 324 -12.17 13.63 2.41
C ALA A 324 -13.01 14.76 2.99
N LYS A 325 -14.30 14.83 2.66
CA LYS A 325 -15.26 15.81 3.24
C LYS A 325 -15.43 15.59 4.74
N LEU A 326 -15.52 14.34 5.18
CA LEU A 326 -15.63 14.00 6.60
C LEU A 326 -14.32 14.30 7.36
N SER A 327 -13.17 14.02 6.74
CA SER A 327 -11.85 14.32 7.30
C SER A 327 -11.66 15.82 7.54
N ALA A 328 -12.25 16.69 6.72
CA ALA A 328 -12.23 18.14 6.95
C ALA A 328 -12.89 18.50 8.30
N GLU A 329 -13.96 17.80 8.69
CA GLU A 329 -14.63 18.01 9.98
C GLU A 329 -13.78 17.49 11.15
N VAL A 330 -13.07 16.34 10.97
CA VAL A 330 -12.12 15.85 11.96
C VAL A 330 -11.03 16.88 12.22
N ILE A 331 -10.45 17.44 11.16
CA ILE A 331 -9.41 18.47 11.24
C ILE A 331 -9.95 19.71 11.96
N ARG A 332 -11.12 20.18 11.58
CA ARG A 332 -11.77 21.34 12.22
C ARG A 332 -11.94 21.17 13.72
N GLY A 333 -12.36 19.96 14.17
CA GLY A 333 -12.60 19.66 15.60
C GLY A 333 -11.32 19.41 16.40
N SER A 334 -10.19 19.09 15.75
CA SER A 334 -8.97 18.59 16.41
C SER A 334 -7.75 19.51 16.26
N LYS A 335 -7.77 20.49 15.35
CA LYS A 335 -6.62 21.34 15.01
C LYS A 335 -6.05 22.16 16.18
N ASP A 336 -6.85 22.45 17.19
CA ASP A 336 -6.38 23.22 18.36
C ASP A 336 -5.39 22.40 19.21
N GLY A 337 -5.61 21.07 19.29
CA GLY A 337 -4.67 20.15 19.92
C GLY A 337 -3.59 19.62 18.99
N TYR A 338 -3.87 19.58 17.68
CA TYR A 338 -3.05 18.95 16.65
C TYR A 338 -2.96 19.83 15.39
N PRO A 339 -2.22 20.95 15.44
CA PRO A 339 -2.12 21.91 14.33
C PRO A 339 -1.56 21.31 13.04
N GLU A 340 -0.77 20.25 13.14
CA GLU A 340 -0.23 19.50 12.00
C GLU A 340 -1.31 18.91 11.07
N LEU A 341 -2.52 18.72 11.57
CA LEU A 341 -3.64 18.26 10.74
C LEU A 341 -4.05 19.32 9.70
N GLU A 342 -4.06 20.60 10.08
CA GLU A 342 -4.38 21.68 9.14
C GLU A 342 -3.24 21.89 8.13
N GLU A 343 -1.98 21.78 8.58
CA GLU A 343 -0.79 21.89 7.71
C GLU A 343 -0.76 20.81 6.63
N LYS A 344 -1.21 19.58 6.96
CA LYS A 344 -1.19 18.41 6.06
C LYS A 344 -2.54 18.11 5.41
N LYS A 345 -3.49 18.99 5.51
CA LYS A 345 -4.88 18.81 5.10
C LYS A 345 -5.02 18.33 3.64
N GLU A 346 -4.40 19.03 2.71
CA GLU A 346 -4.46 18.68 1.28
C GLU A 346 -3.87 17.29 1.00
N PHE A 347 -2.79 16.94 1.70
CA PHE A 347 -2.18 15.63 1.60
C PHE A 347 -3.12 14.55 2.14
N ILE A 348 -3.73 14.76 3.30
CA ILE A 348 -4.69 13.82 3.90
C ILE A 348 -5.86 13.57 2.93
N PHE A 349 -6.43 14.64 2.37
CA PHE A 349 -7.55 14.54 1.43
C PHE A 349 -7.17 13.76 0.18
N LYS A 350 -5.98 14.00 -0.37
CA LYS A 350 -5.50 13.31 -1.57
C LYS A 350 -5.33 11.82 -1.33
N VAL A 351 -4.76 11.42 -0.20
CA VAL A 351 -4.59 10.00 0.17
C VAL A 351 -5.94 9.31 0.35
N LEU A 352 -6.88 9.93 1.10
CA LEU A 352 -8.22 9.39 1.31
C LEU A 352 -8.97 9.23 0.00
N THR A 353 -9.02 10.29 -0.82
CA THR A 353 -9.74 10.28 -2.11
C THR A 353 -9.19 9.23 -3.07
N ASN A 354 -7.87 9.06 -3.12
CA ASN A 354 -7.24 8.08 -3.99
C ASN A 354 -7.56 6.64 -3.57
N GLU A 355 -7.43 6.31 -2.27
CA GLU A 355 -7.74 4.96 -1.78
C GLU A 355 -9.23 4.64 -1.90
N GLU A 356 -10.11 5.62 -1.62
CA GLU A 356 -11.56 5.49 -1.78
C GLU A 356 -11.95 5.28 -3.24
N ASN A 357 -11.40 6.07 -4.18
CA ASN A 357 -11.63 5.89 -5.62
C ASN A 357 -11.13 4.53 -6.12
N GLN A 358 -9.97 4.09 -5.65
CA GLN A 358 -9.43 2.79 -6.02
C GLN A 358 -10.32 1.65 -5.51
N PHE A 359 -10.82 1.77 -4.29
CA PHE A 359 -11.72 0.79 -3.70
C PHE A 359 -13.09 0.79 -4.39
N ASN A 360 -13.67 1.96 -4.67
CA ASN A 360 -14.96 2.09 -5.36
C ASN A 360 -14.96 1.45 -6.76
N LYS A 361 -13.80 1.42 -7.45
CA LYS A 361 -13.67 0.71 -8.74
C LYS A 361 -13.74 -0.82 -8.59
N THR A 362 -13.35 -1.35 -7.46
CA THR A 362 -13.20 -2.80 -7.24
C THR A 362 -14.33 -3.39 -6.38
N ILE A 363 -15.01 -2.55 -5.55
CA ILE A 363 -16.01 -3.04 -4.58
C ILE A 363 -17.19 -3.72 -5.25
N ASP A 364 -17.77 -3.12 -6.29
CA ASP A 364 -18.93 -3.68 -7.00
C ASP A 364 -18.60 -5.01 -7.66
N GLN A 365 -17.39 -5.12 -8.21
CA GLN A 365 -16.91 -6.36 -8.82
C GLN A 365 -16.63 -7.42 -7.75
N GLY A 366 -15.98 -7.04 -6.64
CA GLY A 366 -15.68 -7.93 -5.52
C GLY A 366 -16.95 -8.47 -4.86
N LEU A 367 -17.94 -7.62 -4.60
CA LEU A 367 -19.24 -8.00 -4.04
C LEU A 367 -20.01 -8.93 -4.97
N ARG A 368 -19.97 -8.71 -6.28
CA ARG A 368 -20.62 -9.59 -7.27
C ARG A 368 -19.98 -10.97 -7.28
N ILE A 369 -18.64 -11.03 -7.33
CA ILE A 369 -17.90 -12.30 -7.31
C ILE A 369 -18.14 -13.04 -5.99
N LEU A 370 -18.15 -12.35 -4.86
CA LEU A 370 -18.46 -12.96 -3.56
C LEU A 370 -19.89 -13.50 -3.54
N SER A 371 -20.85 -12.77 -4.10
CA SER A 371 -22.23 -13.24 -4.25
C SER A 371 -22.35 -14.52 -5.10
N ASP A 372 -21.60 -14.57 -6.22
CA ASP A 372 -21.56 -15.76 -7.09
C ASP A 372 -20.96 -16.97 -6.32
N MET A 373 -19.90 -16.73 -5.53
CA MET A 373 -19.30 -17.77 -4.67
C MET A 373 -20.26 -18.22 -3.55
N GLU A 374 -21.03 -17.30 -2.97
CA GLU A 374 -22.06 -17.65 -1.99
C GLU A 374 -23.18 -18.52 -2.59
N GLU A 375 -23.61 -18.25 -3.85
CA GLU A 375 -24.57 -19.07 -4.55
C GLU A 375 -24.03 -20.48 -4.82
N GLU A 376 -22.75 -20.59 -5.19
CA GLU A 376 -22.08 -21.89 -5.35
C GLU A 376 -21.98 -22.65 -4.03
N MET A 377 -21.66 -21.99 -2.93
CA MET A 377 -21.61 -22.58 -1.59
C MET A 377 -23.00 -23.08 -1.17
N LYS A 378 -24.04 -22.29 -1.40
CA LYS A 378 -25.44 -22.69 -1.15
C LYS A 378 -25.84 -23.94 -1.95
N ALA A 379 -25.45 -23.98 -3.23
CA ALA A 379 -25.76 -25.15 -4.08
C ALA A 379 -25.05 -26.43 -3.64
N LYS A 380 -23.90 -26.30 -2.95
CA LYS A 380 -23.11 -27.43 -2.40
C LYS A 380 -23.37 -27.70 -0.92
N ASP A 381 -24.25 -26.95 -0.27
CA ASP A 381 -24.50 -26.95 1.19
C ASP A 381 -23.22 -26.71 2.04
N GLU A 382 -22.30 -25.92 1.49
CA GLU A 382 -21.05 -25.52 2.18
C GLU A 382 -21.29 -24.28 3.04
N LYS A 383 -20.70 -24.26 4.25
CA LYS A 383 -20.82 -23.13 5.20
C LYS A 383 -19.54 -22.31 5.32
N THR A 384 -18.48 -22.71 4.63
CA THR A 384 -17.16 -22.09 4.72
C THR A 384 -16.63 -21.81 3.32
N LEU A 385 -16.24 -20.56 3.05
CA LEU A 385 -15.57 -20.19 1.81
C LEU A 385 -14.15 -20.76 1.83
N SER A 386 -13.74 -21.43 0.74
CA SER A 386 -12.39 -21.99 0.65
C SER A 386 -11.31 -20.89 0.69
N GLY A 387 -10.15 -21.23 1.28
CA GLY A 387 -9.01 -20.32 1.35
C GLY A 387 -8.51 -19.87 -0.02
N GLU A 388 -8.58 -20.73 -1.05
CA GLU A 388 -8.22 -20.40 -2.42
C GLU A 388 -9.14 -19.33 -3.02
N ASN A 389 -10.45 -19.43 -2.82
CA ASN A 389 -11.42 -18.45 -3.26
C ASN A 389 -11.28 -17.11 -2.52
N ALA A 390 -11.05 -17.16 -1.21
CA ALA A 390 -10.76 -15.98 -0.41
C ALA A 390 -9.46 -15.30 -0.85
N PHE A 391 -8.42 -16.08 -1.16
CA PHE A 391 -7.17 -15.58 -1.71
C PHE A 391 -7.34 -14.95 -3.09
N LYS A 392 -8.14 -15.53 -3.96
CA LYS A 392 -8.46 -14.97 -5.29
C LYS A 392 -9.15 -13.61 -5.19
N LEU A 393 -10.10 -13.45 -4.25
CA LEU A 393 -10.73 -12.15 -3.96
C LEU A 393 -9.69 -11.12 -3.49
N TYR A 394 -8.77 -11.53 -2.62
CA TYR A 394 -7.73 -10.66 -2.08
C TYR A 394 -6.70 -10.25 -3.14
N ASP A 395 -6.09 -11.23 -3.81
CA ASP A 395 -4.94 -11.02 -4.70
C ASP A 395 -5.34 -10.41 -6.05
N THR A 396 -6.38 -10.97 -6.68
CA THR A 396 -6.79 -10.57 -8.04
C THR A 396 -7.69 -9.33 -8.04
N TYR A 397 -8.58 -9.23 -7.06
CA TYR A 397 -9.59 -8.17 -7.03
C TYR A 397 -9.34 -7.11 -5.95
N GLY A 398 -8.28 -7.28 -5.14
CA GLY A 398 -7.93 -6.33 -4.08
C GLY A 398 -8.99 -6.21 -2.98
N PHE A 399 -9.81 -7.27 -2.79
CA PHE A 399 -10.87 -7.30 -1.80
C PHE A 399 -10.31 -7.86 -0.49
N PRO A 400 -10.21 -7.06 0.59
CA PRO A 400 -9.54 -7.49 1.83
C PRO A 400 -10.17 -8.73 2.45
N LEU A 401 -9.35 -9.64 2.99
CA LEU A 401 -9.81 -10.85 3.67
C LEU A 401 -10.79 -10.54 4.80
N ASP A 402 -10.45 -9.56 5.64
CA ASP A 402 -11.29 -9.16 6.78
C ASP A 402 -12.66 -8.67 6.33
N LEU A 403 -12.71 -7.94 5.19
CA LEU A 403 -13.97 -7.49 4.62
C LEU A 403 -14.80 -8.66 4.08
N THR A 404 -14.15 -9.64 3.44
CA THR A 404 -14.79 -10.88 2.99
C THR A 404 -15.35 -11.65 4.19
N LYS A 405 -14.57 -11.75 5.27
CA LYS A 405 -14.97 -12.40 6.53
C LYS A 405 -16.19 -11.72 7.15
N GLU A 406 -16.15 -10.40 7.33
CA GLU A 406 -17.27 -9.62 7.88
C GLU A 406 -18.57 -9.84 7.10
N ILE A 407 -18.50 -9.79 5.75
CA ILE A 407 -19.68 -9.98 4.90
C ILE A 407 -20.25 -11.41 5.01
N LEU A 408 -19.38 -12.41 5.08
CA LEU A 408 -19.79 -13.80 5.20
C LEU A 408 -20.36 -14.11 6.58
N GLU A 409 -19.75 -13.60 7.65
CA GLU A 409 -20.23 -13.74 9.04
C GLU A 409 -21.62 -13.09 9.22
N GLU A 410 -21.88 -11.91 8.64
CA GLU A 410 -23.19 -11.28 8.63
C GLU A 410 -24.29 -12.20 8.05
N LYS A 411 -23.90 -13.12 7.16
CA LYS A 411 -24.80 -14.08 6.50
C LYS A 411 -24.72 -15.49 7.07
N GLY A 412 -23.94 -15.70 8.14
CA GLY A 412 -23.78 -16.97 8.83
C GLY A 412 -22.86 -17.98 8.12
N TYR A 413 -21.90 -17.48 7.30
CA TYR A 413 -20.83 -18.25 6.67
C TYR A 413 -19.49 -17.97 7.33
N GLY A 414 -18.52 -18.90 7.17
CA GLY A 414 -17.14 -18.75 7.61
C GLY A 414 -16.14 -18.68 6.45
N ILE A 415 -14.85 -18.56 6.78
CA ILE A 415 -13.73 -18.61 5.83
C ILE A 415 -12.70 -19.64 6.30
N ASP A 416 -12.09 -20.37 5.39
CA ASP A 416 -10.91 -21.20 5.60
C ASP A 416 -9.66 -20.30 5.63
N GLU A 417 -9.33 -19.78 6.83
CA GLU A 417 -8.18 -18.90 7.03
C GLU A 417 -6.85 -19.64 6.87
N GLU A 418 -6.78 -20.94 7.23
CA GLU A 418 -5.56 -21.73 7.06
C GLU A 418 -5.24 -21.93 5.57
N GLY A 419 -6.24 -22.27 4.75
CA GLY A 419 -6.11 -22.38 3.31
C GLY A 419 -5.75 -21.05 2.65
N PHE A 420 -6.27 -19.93 3.14
CA PHE A 420 -5.87 -18.60 2.68
C PHE A 420 -4.39 -18.32 2.97
N GLN A 421 -3.90 -18.60 4.19
CA GLN A 421 -2.49 -18.40 4.55
C GLN A 421 -1.57 -19.29 3.72
N ALA A 422 -1.97 -20.53 3.45
CA ALA A 422 -1.23 -21.43 2.58
C ALA A 422 -1.09 -20.88 1.15
N ALA A 423 -2.18 -20.35 0.56
CA ALA A 423 -2.19 -19.73 -0.76
C ALA A 423 -1.32 -18.46 -0.81
N MET A 424 -1.35 -17.65 0.25
CA MET A 424 -0.49 -16.47 0.41
C MET A 424 1.00 -16.85 0.43
N GLU A 425 1.37 -17.90 1.18
CA GLU A 425 2.76 -18.34 1.27
C GLU A 425 3.24 -18.95 -0.06
N GLU A 426 2.39 -19.72 -0.73
CA GLU A 426 2.71 -20.23 -2.07
C GLU A 426 3.02 -19.10 -3.06
N GLN A 427 2.24 -18.02 -3.05
CA GLN A 427 2.52 -16.87 -3.88
C GLN A 427 3.80 -16.14 -3.48
N ARG A 428 4.07 -15.99 -2.17
CA ARG A 428 5.33 -15.41 -1.67
C ARG A 428 6.54 -16.21 -2.13
N VAL A 429 6.45 -17.54 -2.07
CA VAL A 429 7.50 -18.43 -2.55
C VAL A 429 7.68 -18.30 -4.07
N LYS A 430 6.59 -18.27 -4.86
CA LYS A 430 6.65 -18.02 -6.30
C LYS A 430 7.27 -16.66 -6.64
N ALA A 431 6.93 -15.62 -5.90
CA ALA A 431 7.52 -14.28 -6.07
C ALA A 431 9.00 -14.23 -5.67
N ARG A 432 9.42 -15.02 -4.66
CA ARG A 432 10.84 -15.15 -4.28
C ARG A 432 11.65 -15.94 -5.30
N THR A 433 11.11 -17.03 -5.83
CA THR A 433 11.79 -17.86 -6.85
C THR A 433 11.82 -17.19 -8.23
N ALA A 434 10.90 -16.30 -8.54
CA ALA A 434 10.92 -15.48 -9.76
C ALA A 434 11.95 -14.33 -9.71
N ARG A 435 12.42 -13.95 -8.53
CA ARG A 435 13.60 -13.09 -8.38
C ARG A 435 14.80 -14.00 -8.40
N GLU A 436 15.63 -13.90 -9.43
CA GLU A 436 16.97 -14.52 -9.43
C GLU A 436 17.64 -14.22 -8.09
N VAL A 437 18.10 -15.29 -7.44
CA VAL A 437 18.70 -15.26 -6.11
C VAL A 437 19.97 -14.42 -6.18
N THR A 438 19.88 -13.16 -5.81
CA THR A 438 21.04 -12.48 -5.28
C THR A 438 21.15 -12.96 -3.84
N ASN A 439 22.13 -13.84 -3.58
CA ASN A 439 22.51 -14.33 -2.26
C ASN A 439 22.95 -13.17 -1.38
N TYR A 440 21.99 -12.55 -0.69
CA TYR A 440 22.27 -11.62 0.40
C TYR A 440 21.68 -12.24 1.67
N MET A 441 22.60 -12.79 2.51
CA MET A 441 22.32 -13.39 3.82
C MET A 441 21.41 -14.63 3.84
N GLY A 442 21.82 -15.73 3.20
CA GLY A 442 21.26 -17.07 3.41
C GLY A 442 22.03 -17.83 4.48
N ALA A 443 21.31 -18.57 5.31
CA ALA A 443 21.82 -19.30 6.48
C ALA A 443 22.39 -20.69 6.14
N ASP A 444 23.23 -20.79 5.11
CA ASP A 444 24.04 -21.98 4.90
C ASP A 444 25.50 -21.66 5.28
N ALA A 445 26.12 -22.52 6.06
CA ALA A 445 27.52 -22.41 6.43
C ALA A 445 28.37 -22.31 5.17
N THR A 446 29.07 -21.18 5.00
CA THR A 446 29.95 -20.94 3.86
C THR A 446 31.38 -21.10 4.29
N VAL A 447 32.31 -21.34 3.34
CA VAL A 447 33.74 -21.34 3.58
C VAL A 447 34.21 -20.10 4.36
N TYR A 448 33.50 -19.01 4.32
CA TYR A 448 33.84 -17.78 5.02
C TYR A 448 33.58 -17.81 6.53
N ASP A 449 32.79 -18.77 7.03
CA ASP A 449 32.58 -18.97 8.47
C ASP A 449 33.78 -19.55 9.17
N GLU A 450 34.72 -20.13 8.41
CA GLU A 450 36.02 -20.66 8.91
C GLU A 450 37.08 -19.57 9.09
N ILE A 451 36.83 -18.34 8.58
CA ILE A 451 37.77 -17.22 8.69
C ILE A 451 37.83 -16.73 10.14
N ASP A 452 39.04 -16.65 10.69
CA ASP A 452 39.28 -16.16 12.04
C ASP A 452 38.49 -14.82 12.29
N PRO A 453 37.71 -14.74 13.37
CA PRO A 453 36.96 -13.52 13.72
C PRO A 453 37.82 -12.26 13.86
N SER A 454 39.12 -12.39 14.19
CA SER A 454 40.06 -11.28 14.30
C SER A 454 40.48 -10.64 12.98
N VAL A 455 40.24 -11.33 11.84
CA VAL A 455 40.54 -10.78 10.52
C VAL A 455 39.50 -9.68 10.22
N THR A 456 39.98 -8.48 9.93
CA THR A 456 39.21 -7.31 9.52
C THR A 456 39.87 -6.67 8.33
N THR A 457 39.11 -5.91 7.54
CA THR A 457 39.62 -5.16 6.38
C THR A 457 39.35 -3.68 6.60
N GLU A 458 40.38 -2.84 6.47
CA GLU A 458 40.24 -1.40 6.49
C GLU A 458 39.92 -0.88 5.07
N PHE A 459 38.86 -0.05 4.95
CA PHE A 459 38.48 0.54 3.66
C PHE A 459 39.19 1.88 3.43
N THR A 460 40.04 1.94 2.39
CA THR A 460 40.82 3.14 2.01
C THR A 460 40.26 3.83 0.76
N GLY A 461 39.18 3.29 0.19
CA GLY A 461 38.64 3.65 -1.14
C GLY A 461 37.87 4.95 -1.21
N TYR A 462 37.76 5.73 -0.13
CA TYR A 462 37.27 7.12 -0.19
C TYR A 462 38.29 8.05 -0.84
N ASP A 463 39.57 7.79 -0.64
CA ASP A 463 40.68 8.63 -1.08
C ASP A 463 41.56 7.97 -2.16
N HIS A 464 41.56 6.64 -2.25
CA HIS A 464 42.44 5.86 -3.09
C HIS A 464 41.67 4.94 -4.05
N LEU A 465 42.11 4.86 -5.29
CA LEU A 465 41.64 3.89 -6.28
C LEU A 465 42.66 2.75 -6.49
N SER A 466 43.84 2.91 -5.96
CA SER A 466 44.85 1.88 -5.92
C SER A 466 45.54 1.90 -4.57
N TYR A 467 45.94 0.70 -4.06
CA TYR A 467 46.55 0.56 -2.75
C TYR A 467 47.41 -0.71 -2.71
N GLU A 468 48.50 -0.66 -1.94
CA GLU A 468 49.30 -1.86 -1.67
C GLU A 468 48.92 -2.43 -0.33
N SER A 469 48.65 -3.75 -0.26
CA SER A 469 48.19 -4.42 0.97
C SER A 469 48.68 -5.85 1.03
N GLU A 470 48.60 -6.44 2.21
CA GLU A 470 48.97 -7.83 2.45
C GLU A 470 47.75 -8.74 2.38
N VAL A 471 47.85 -9.87 1.69
CA VAL A 471 46.82 -10.91 1.63
C VAL A 471 46.69 -11.61 2.97
N THR A 472 45.56 -11.50 3.63
CA THR A 472 45.30 -12.10 4.94
C THR A 472 44.75 -13.51 4.85
N VAL A 473 43.76 -13.72 3.95
CA VAL A 473 43.10 -15.03 3.75
C VAL A 473 42.79 -15.21 2.25
N LEU A 474 42.89 -16.45 1.81
CA LEU A 474 42.41 -16.89 0.51
C LEU A 474 41.35 -17.98 0.70
N ALA A 475 40.20 -17.83 0.05
CA ALA A 475 39.16 -18.86 0.03
C ALA A 475 38.99 -19.38 -1.40
N GLY A 476 39.03 -20.67 -1.55
CA GLY A 476 38.60 -21.37 -2.76
C GLY A 476 37.05 -21.51 -2.79
N GLU A 477 36.55 -22.34 -3.68
CA GLU A 477 35.08 -22.56 -3.79
C GLU A 477 34.48 -23.27 -2.57
N SER A 478 35.27 -24.13 -1.88
CA SER A 478 34.77 -24.98 -0.79
C SER A 478 35.66 -25.01 0.48
N GLU A 479 36.86 -24.45 0.45
CA GLU A 479 37.78 -24.44 1.58
C GLU A 479 38.71 -23.24 1.55
N LEU A 480 39.34 -22.92 2.72
CA LEU A 480 40.39 -21.92 2.79
C LEU A 480 41.69 -22.54 2.20
N VAL A 481 42.38 -21.74 1.39
CA VAL A 481 43.58 -22.20 0.66
C VAL A 481 44.78 -21.31 0.94
N ALA A 482 45.98 -21.85 0.84
CA ALA A 482 47.21 -21.09 1.02
C ALA A 482 47.59 -20.28 -0.24
N SER A 483 47.11 -20.70 -1.43
CA SER A 483 47.36 -20.02 -2.72
C SER A 483 46.24 -20.30 -3.71
N LEU A 484 46.04 -19.37 -4.66
CA LEU A 484 45.21 -19.55 -5.86
C LEU A 484 46.11 -19.46 -7.07
N VAL A 485 45.90 -20.36 -8.05
CA VAL A 485 46.69 -20.43 -9.28
C VAL A 485 45.83 -20.15 -10.52
N GLU A 486 46.44 -19.89 -11.66
CA GLU A 486 45.81 -19.58 -12.93
C GLU A 486 44.58 -20.44 -13.23
N GLY A 487 43.46 -19.76 -13.58
CA GLY A 487 42.19 -20.40 -13.88
C GLY A 487 41.31 -20.70 -12.65
N GLN A 488 41.83 -20.62 -11.45
CA GLN A 488 41.04 -20.87 -10.23
C GLN A 488 40.21 -19.68 -9.85
N LYS A 489 38.96 -19.95 -9.46
CA LYS A 489 38.06 -19.01 -8.81
C LYS A 489 38.27 -18.99 -7.30
N GLY A 490 38.05 -17.85 -6.68
CA GLY A 490 38.17 -17.72 -5.24
C GLY A 490 37.92 -16.33 -4.74
N THR A 491 38.14 -16.13 -3.47
CA THR A 491 37.98 -14.85 -2.79
C THR A 491 39.25 -14.46 -2.04
N VAL A 492 39.73 -13.26 -2.30
CA VAL A 492 40.92 -12.69 -1.69
C VAL A 492 40.55 -11.73 -0.60
N PHE A 493 41.06 -11.88 0.59
CA PHE A 493 40.96 -10.96 1.72
C PHE A 493 42.30 -10.30 1.98
N VAL A 494 42.29 -9.00 2.25
CA VAL A 494 43.47 -8.17 2.49
C VAL A 494 43.30 -7.31 3.74
N LYS A 495 44.37 -6.75 4.27
CA LYS A 495 44.36 -5.88 5.44
C LYS A 495 43.66 -4.55 5.14
N GLU A 496 44.08 -3.90 4.07
CA GLU A 496 43.51 -2.61 3.60
C GLU A 496 43.06 -2.76 2.13
N THR A 497 41.91 -2.15 1.77
CA THR A 497 41.40 -2.22 0.42
C THR A 497 40.82 -0.90 -0.09
N PRO A 498 41.08 -0.50 -1.35
CA PRO A 498 40.38 0.58 -2.01
C PRO A 498 39.05 0.14 -2.63
N PHE A 499 38.71 -1.16 -2.62
CA PHE A 499 37.49 -1.70 -3.21
C PHE A 499 36.33 -1.52 -2.26
N TYR A 500 35.29 -0.88 -2.71
CA TYR A 500 34.02 -0.77 -2.01
C TYR A 500 33.26 -2.10 -2.08
N ALA A 501 32.84 -2.63 -0.95
CA ALA A 501 32.02 -3.83 -0.93
C ALA A 501 30.53 -3.47 -1.08
N THR A 502 29.75 -4.35 -1.70
CA THR A 502 28.29 -4.18 -1.87
C THR A 502 27.62 -3.92 -0.52
N MET A 503 27.10 -2.70 -0.36
CA MET A 503 26.52 -2.22 0.88
C MET A 503 25.62 -0.99 0.62
N GLY A 504 24.55 -0.83 1.40
CA GLY A 504 23.69 0.37 1.34
C GLY A 504 23.04 0.62 -0.03
N GLY A 505 22.88 -0.40 -0.86
CA GLY A 505 22.32 -0.29 -2.22
C GLY A 505 23.32 0.08 -3.29
N GLN A 506 24.59 0.34 -2.95
CA GLN A 506 25.66 0.53 -3.93
C GLN A 506 26.31 -0.83 -4.25
N GLU A 507 26.49 -1.12 -5.55
CA GLU A 507 27.18 -2.30 -6.08
C GLU A 507 28.67 -2.27 -5.71
N GLY A 508 29.25 -3.46 -5.47
CA GLY A 508 30.64 -3.64 -5.17
C GLY A 508 31.57 -3.30 -6.34
N ASP A 509 32.79 -2.87 -6.02
CA ASP A 509 33.75 -2.57 -7.04
C ASP A 509 34.32 -3.79 -7.72
N THR A 510 34.67 -3.61 -8.97
CA THR A 510 35.44 -4.56 -9.78
C THR A 510 36.83 -3.99 -10.06
N GLY A 511 37.75 -4.86 -10.46
CA GLY A 511 39.09 -4.40 -10.79
C GLY A 511 40.10 -5.56 -10.84
N VAL A 512 41.32 -5.28 -10.43
CA VAL A 512 42.41 -6.30 -10.46
C VAL A 512 43.24 -6.24 -9.18
N ILE A 513 43.75 -7.38 -8.76
CA ILE A 513 44.77 -7.51 -7.74
C ILE A 513 46.01 -8.10 -8.42
N GLU A 514 47.10 -7.36 -8.43
CA GLU A 514 48.36 -7.76 -9.06
C GLU A 514 49.39 -8.17 -8.02
N THR A 515 50.06 -9.25 -8.27
CA THR A 515 51.22 -9.72 -7.53
C THR A 515 52.50 -9.61 -8.37
N ALA A 516 53.66 -9.91 -7.83
CA ALA A 516 54.87 -9.98 -8.62
C ALA A 516 54.81 -11.06 -9.73
N ASN A 517 53.98 -12.09 -9.54
CA ASN A 517 53.93 -13.28 -10.40
C ASN A 517 52.53 -13.66 -10.88
N GLY A 518 51.55 -12.79 -10.71
CA GLY A 518 50.20 -13.14 -11.11
C GLY A 518 49.24 -11.95 -11.11
N LYS A 519 48.09 -12.21 -11.69
CA LYS A 519 46.96 -11.24 -11.78
C LYS A 519 45.66 -11.94 -11.44
N PHE A 520 44.97 -11.40 -10.45
CA PHE A 520 43.63 -11.81 -10.07
C PHE A 520 42.62 -10.75 -10.53
N VAL A 521 41.59 -11.21 -11.24
CA VAL A 521 40.48 -10.35 -11.70
C VAL A 521 39.39 -10.36 -10.65
N VAL A 522 39.03 -9.20 -10.14
CA VAL A 522 37.93 -9.00 -9.18
C VAL A 522 36.65 -8.72 -9.95
N GLU A 523 35.69 -9.62 -9.88
CA GLU A 523 34.38 -9.52 -10.53
C GLU A 523 33.35 -8.88 -9.60
N ASP A 524 33.50 -9.04 -8.27
CA ASP A 524 32.65 -8.43 -7.25
C ASP A 524 33.40 -8.25 -5.94
N THR A 525 32.96 -7.33 -5.10
CA THR A 525 33.47 -7.11 -3.76
C THR A 525 32.32 -7.20 -2.75
N ILE A 526 32.40 -8.16 -1.83
CA ILE A 526 31.37 -8.50 -0.86
C ILE A 526 31.75 -8.09 0.56
N GLN A 527 30.77 -7.69 1.37
CA GLN A 527 30.97 -7.47 2.80
C GLN A 527 30.49 -8.68 3.60
N LEU A 528 31.35 -9.18 4.49
CA LEU A 528 31.04 -10.25 5.43
C LEU A 528 30.93 -9.71 6.86
N ARG A 529 30.35 -10.52 7.75
CA ARG A 529 30.25 -10.20 9.18
C ARG A 529 31.62 -9.96 9.77
N GLY A 530 31.72 -9.02 10.74
CA GLY A 530 32.96 -8.68 11.41
C GLY A 530 33.89 -7.77 10.60
N GLY A 531 33.37 -7.00 9.64
CA GLY A 531 34.14 -5.98 8.89
C GLY A 531 35.15 -6.56 7.89
N LYS A 532 34.86 -7.73 7.33
CA LYS A 532 35.70 -8.38 6.31
C LYS A 532 35.20 -8.01 4.91
N PHE A 533 36.12 -7.63 4.00
CA PHE A 533 35.81 -7.39 2.59
C PHE A 533 36.46 -8.49 1.74
N GLY A 534 35.63 -9.25 1.02
CA GLY A 534 36.09 -10.34 0.16
C GLY A 534 36.04 -9.90 -1.32
N HIS A 535 37.17 -10.00 -1.98
CA HIS A 535 37.29 -9.71 -3.42
C HIS A 535 37.07 -11.02 -4.18
N VAL A 536 35.88 -11.19 -4.74
CA VAL A 536 35.45 -12.40 -5.46
C VAL A 536 35.89 -12.32 -6.91
N GLY A 537 36.47 -13.39 -7.43
CA GLY A 537 36.93 -13.41 -8.81
C GLY A 537 37.74 -14.65 -9.18
N TYR A 538 38.70 -14.49 -10.07
CA TYR A 538 39.54 -15.60 -10.57
C TYR A 538 40.95 -15.16 -10.90
N MET A 539 41.88 -16.09 -10.84
CA MET A 539 43.26 -15.89 -11.31
C MET A 539 43.30 -15.90 -12.83
N GLU A 540 43.60 -14.76 -13.43
CA GLU A 540 43.79 -14.63 -14.89
C GLU A 540 45.11 -15.21 -15.33
N SER A 541 46.16 -15.05 -14.51
CA SER A 541 47.50 -15.57 -14.79
C SER A 541 48.32 -15.71 -13.52
N GLY A 542 49.24 -16.69 -13.50
CA GLY A 542 50.22 -16.89 -12.41
C GLY A 542 49.55 -17.37 -11.11
N MET A 543 50.00 -16.82 -9.97
CA MET A 543 49.42 -17.20 -8.66
C MET A 543 49.48 -16.07 -7.64
N ILE A 544 48.63 -16.19 -6.62
CA ILE A 544 48.59 -15.35 -5.42
C ILE A 544 48.66 -16.23 -4.19
N SER A 545 49.40 -15.80 -3.16
CA SER A 545 49.60 -16.55 -1.92
C SER A 545 49.25 -15.74 -0.68
N GLN A 546 48.84 -16.41 0.38
CA GLN A 546 48.61 -15.78 1.69
C GLN A 546 49.90 -15.17 2.23
N GLY A 547 49.82 -13.96 2.82
CA GLY A 547 50.96 -13.20 3.31
C GLY A 547 51.74 -12.43 2.24
N GLU A 548 51.34 -12.53 0.96
CA GLU A 548 51.95 -11.80 -0.14
C GLU A 548 51.47 -10.32 -0.16
N THR A 549 52.39 -9.41 -0.48
CA THR A 549 52.08 -8.01 -0.75
C THR A 549 51.54 -7.88 -2.17
N VAL A 550 50.37 -7.28 -2.33
CA VAL A 550 49.66 -7.15 -3.62
C VAL A 550 49.29 -5.70 -3.89
N SER A 551 49.24 -5.37 -5.18
CA SER A 551 48.74 -4.07 -5.65
C SER A 551 47.27 -4.19 -6.07
N LEU A 552 46.38 -3.55 -5.34
CA LEU A 552 44.95 -3.50 -5.61
C LEU A 552 44.65 -2.30 -6.52
N LYS A 553 43.88 -2.50 -7.59
CA LYS A 553 43.49 -1.45 -8.54
C LYS A 553 42.03 -1.58 -8.90
N VAL A 554 41.22 -0.62 -8.42
CA VAL A 554 39.78 -0.52 -8.74
C VAL A 554 39.61 -0.11 -10.22
N ALA A 555 38.58 -0.64 -10.86
CA ALA A 555 38.17 -0.23 -12.20
C ALA A 555 37.65 1.23 -12.17
N GLU A 556 38.55 2.18 -12.35
CA GLU A 556 38.28 3.62 -12.14
C GLU A 556 37.05 4.11 -12.89
N SER A 557 36.87 3.76 -14.17
CA SER A 557 35.71 4.21 -14.95
C SER A 557 34.38 3.80 -14.31
N LYS A 558 34.26 2.53 -13.89
CA LYS A 558 33.05 2.02 -13.24
C LYS A 558 32.80 2.70 -11.88
N ARG A 559 33.82 2.83 -11.06
CA ARG A 559 33.74 3.53 -9.78
C ARG A 559 33.28 4.98 -9.96
N ARG A 560 33.83 5.71 -10.94
CA ARG A 560 33.44 7.10 -11.20
C ARG A 560 31.99 7.21 -11.64
N ASP A 561 31.50 6.27 -12.47
CA ASP A 561 30.10 6.26 -12.88
C ASP A 561 29.18 5.87 -11.72
N THR A 562 29.58 4.93 -10.85
CA THR A 562 28.86 4.60 -9.61
C THR A 562 28.78 5.81 -8.67
N GLU A 563 29.88 6.55 -8.47
CA GLU A 563 29.90 7.78 -7.65
C GLU A 563 28.93 8.85 -8.16
N LYS A 564 28.82 9.01 -9.50
CA LYS A 564 27.84 9.93 -10.13
C LYS A 564 26.42 9.49 -9.82
N ASN A 565 26.11 8.22 -10.06
CA ASN A 565 24.78 7.65 -9.82
C ASN A 565 24.40 7.71 -8.33
N HIS A 566 25.34 7.45 -7.43
CA HIS A 566 25.07 7.50 -5.98
C HIS A 566 24.81 8.94 -5.52
N SER A 567 25.63 9.88 -5.96
CA SER A 567 25.45 11.29 -5.62
C SER A 567 24.14 11.85 -6.19
N ALA A 568 23.80 11.46 -7.42
CA ALA A 568 22.51 11.81 -8.03
C ALA A 568 21.31 11.21 -7.29
N THR A 569 21.46 10.05 -6.63
CA THR A 569 20.40 9.44 -5.81
C THR A 569 20.04 10.35 -4.62
N HIS A 570 21.02 10.95 -3.94
CA HIS A 570 20.78 11.89 -2.86
C HIS A 570 20.08 13.18 -3.34
N LEU A 571 20.52 13.72 -4.48
CA LEU A 571 19.84 14.89 -5.10
C LEU A 571 18.40 14.53 -5.47
N LEU A 572 18.17 13.35 -6.06
CA LEU A 572 16.85 12.85 -6.44
C LEU A 572 15.93 12.69 -5.22
N GLN A 573 16.42 12.10 -4.13
CA GLN A 573 15.64 11.96 -2.89
C GLN A 573 15.16 13.32 -2.38
N LYS A 574 16.05 14.30 -2.33
CA LYS A 574 15.71 15.65 -1.89
C LYS A 574 14.76 16.36 -2.85
N ALA A 575 14.97 16.22 -4.17
CA ALA A 575 14.10 16.78 -5.19
C ALA A 575 12.69 16.20 -5.11
N LEU A 576 12.55 14.88 -4.96
CA LEU A 576 11.26 14.21 -4.76
C LEU A 576 10.53 14.73 -3.51
N LYS A 577 11.23 14.88 -2.38
CA LYS A 577 10.64 15.48 -1.17
C LYS A 577 10.20 16.93 -1.40
N THR A 578 10.91 17.67 -2.18
CA THR A 578 10.59 19.08 -2.49
C THR A 578 9.37 19.19 -3.41
N VAL A 579 9.27 18.32 -4.42
CA VAL A 579 8.20 18.36 -5.42
C VAL A 579 6.92 17.68 -4.93
N LEU A 580 7.04 16.49 -4.29
CA LEU A 580 5.91 15.66 -3.91
C LEU A 580 5.48 15.85 -2.44
N GLY A 581 6.40 16.30 -1.58
CA GLY A 581 6.15 16.52 -0.16
C GLY A 581 6.97 15.63 0.78
N SER A 582 6.91 15.94 2.07
CA SER A 582 7.74 15.33 3.13
C SER A 582 7.48 13.83 3.38
N HIS A 583 6.36 13.29 2.87
CA HIS A 583 6.00 11.88 2.98
C HIS A 583 6.88 10.94 2.14
N VAL A 584 7.63 11.50 1.19
CA VAL A 584 8.56 10.72 0.36
C VAL A 584 9.67 10.16 1.25
N GLU A 585 9.70 8.85 1.40
CA GLU A 585 10.72 8.11 2.13
C GLU A 585 11.31 7.04 1.22
N GLN A 586 12.61 6.82 1.31
CA GLN A 586 13.27 5.72 0.62
C GLN A 586 12.73 4.38 1.11
N LYS A 587 12.36 3.50 0.18
CA LYS A 587 11.96 2.10 0.42
C LYS A 587 12.96 1.10 -0.14
N GLY A 588 13.83 1.54 -1.03
CA GLY A 588 14.92 0.78 -1.60
C GLY A 588 15.79 1.65 -2.50
N SER A 589 17.02 1.21 -2.72
CA SER A 589 17.96 1.86 -3.64
C SER A 589 18.85 0.80 -4.28
N LEU A 590 19.22 1.02 -5.54
CA LEU A 590 20.26 0.27 -6.24
C LEU A 590 21.06 1.25 -7.08
N VAL A 591 22.37 1.27 -6.86
CA VAL A 591 23.30 2.14 -7.56
C VAL A 591 24.37 1.25 -8.21
N THR A 592 24.40 1.28 -9.54
CA THR A 592 25.36 0.56 -10.39
C THR A 592 26.13 1.55 -11.24
N PRO A 593 27.20 1.14 -11.94
CA PRO A 593 27.88 2.03 -12.91
C PRO A 593 26.94 2.52 -14.03
N ASP A 594 25.97 1.68 -14.43
CA ASP A 594 25.14 1.94 -15.61
C ASP A 594 23.96 2.85 -15.31
N ARG A 595 23.38 2.75 -14.10
CA ARG A 595 22.16 3.45 -13.71
C ARG A 595 21.95 3.50 -12.18
N LEU A 596 21.05 4.35 -11.78
CA LEU A 596 20.48 4.31 -10.44
C LEU A 596 19.01 3.90 -10.47
N ARG A 597 18.57 3.25 -9.39
CA ARG A 597 17.18 2.91 -9.12
C ARG A 597 16.81 3.37 -7.72
N PHE A 598 15.72 4.09 -7.60
CA PHE A 598 15.24 4.63 -6.34
C PHE A 598 13.77 4.27 -6.12
N ASP A 599 13.51 3.51 -5.06
CA ASP A 599 12.17 3.10 -4.64
C ASP A 599 11.73 3.99 -3.47
N PHE A 600 10.57 4.61 -3.57
CA PHE A 600 10.10 5.59 -2.57
C PHE A 600 8.61 5.47 -2.30
N ALA A 601 8.21 5.91 -1.10
CA ALA A 601 6.82 5.96 -0.70
C ALA A 601 6.08 7.08 -1.43
N HIS A 602 5.10 6.71 -2.26
CA HIS A 602 4.17 7.64 -2.89
C HIS A 602 2.92 6.89 -3.35
N PHE A 603 1.76 7.53 -3.22
CA PHE A 603 0.45 6.90 -3.32
C PHE A 603 -0.14 6.85 -4.74
N GLN A 604 0.47 7.52 -5.71
CA GLN A 604 0.00 7.57 -7.10
C GLN A 604 1.17 7.62 -8.09
N ALA A 605 0.90 7.43 -9.39
CA ALA A 605 1.88 7.70 -10.43
C ALA A 605 2.23 9.19 -10.46
N MET A 606 3.50 9.50 -10.67
CA MET A 606 3.92 10.89 -10.88
C MET A 606 3.36 11.39 -12.20
N THR A 607 2.93 12.64 -12.21
CA THR A 607 2.54 13.34 -13.43
C THR A 607 3.79 13.72 -14.24
N GLU A 608 3.62 13.95 -15.54
CA GLU A 608 4.72 14.41 -16.41
C GLU A 608 5.35 15.72 -15.88
N GLU A 609 4.53 16.63 -15.38
CA GLU A 609 4.98 17.88 -14.77
C GLU A 609 5.80 17.66 -13.48
N GLU A 610 5.41 16.71 -12.64
CA GLU A 610 6.16 16.34 -11.42
C GLU A 610 7.51 15.69 -11.76
N LEU A 611 7.53 14.83 -12.78
CA LEU A 611 8.77 14.23 -13.29
C LEU A 611 9.73 15.29 -13.86
N GLU A 612 9.21 16.20 -14.71
CA GLU A 612 10.00 17.29 -15.28
C GLU A 612 10.57 18.23 -14.21
N LYS A 613 9.75 18.61 -13.22
CA LYS A 613 10.20 19.45 -12.10
C LYS A 613 11.28 18.75 -11.26
N THR A 614 11.11 17.46 -10.98
CA THR A 614 12.10 16.69 -10.22
C THR A 614 13.42 16.59 -10.97
N GLU A 615 13.38 16.24 -12.26
CA GLU A 615 14.55 16.15 -13.11
C GLU A 615 15.25 17.52 -13.27
N ALA A 616 14.48 18.57 -13.49
CA ALA A 616 15.00 19.94 -13.61
C ALA A 616 15.70 20.39 -12.32
N LEU A 617 15.11 20.09 -11.15
CA LEU A 617 15.70 20.46 -9.86
C LEU A 617 17.01 19.70 -9.60
N VAL A 618 17.09 18.41 -9.91
CA VAL A 618 18.35 17.66 -9.79
C VAL A 618 19.43 18.25 -10.71
N ASN A 619 19.09 18.53 -11.98
CA ASN A 619 20.03 19.13 -12.91
C ASN A 619 20.43 20.57 -12.52
N GLN A 620 19.57 21.33 -11.88
CA GLN A 620 19.89 22.64 -11.31
C GLN A 620 20.98 22.53 -10.24
N GLU A 621 20.87 21.57 -9.33
CA GLU A 621 21.86 21.36 -8.26
C GLU A 621 23.19 20.77 -8.80
N ILE A 622 23.13 20.02 -9.89
CA ILE A 622 24.32 19.59 -10.63
C ILE A 622 25.03 20.82 -11.24
N GLN A 623 24.29 21.70 -11.88
CA GLN A 623 24.84 22.93 -12.50
C GLN A 623 25.36 23.93 -11.47
N ALA A 624 24.78 23.94 -10.26
CA ALA A 624 25.26 24.79 -9.15
C ALA A 624 26.66 24.42 -8.67
N ALA A 625 27.19 23.27 -9.10
CA ALA A 625 28.55 22.80 -8.75
C ALA A 625 28.83 22.79 -7.25
N LEU A 626 27.88 22.23 -6.48
CA LEU A 626 27.96 22.19 -5.03
C LEU A 626 29.12 21.29 -4.56
N PRO A 627 29.89 21.70 -3.54
CA PRO A 627 30.86 20.80 -2.92
C PRO A 627 30.15 19.64 -2.24
N VAL A 628 30.72 18.44 -2.34
CA VAL A 628 30.27 17.26 -1.62
C VAL A 628 31.22 16.99 -0.48
N GLU A 629 30.77 17.32 0.73
CA GLU A 629 31.56 17.23 1.94
C GLU A 629 31.13 16.03 2.77
N THR A 630 32.10 15.40 3.43
CA THR A 630 31.85 14.24 4.31
C THR A 630 32.44 14.50 5.68
N ALA A 631 31.65 14.20 6.73
CA ALA A 631 32.08 14.32 8.12
C ALA A 631 31.67 13.07 8.90
N VAL A 632 32.53 12.62 9.80
CA VAL A 632 32.22 11.57 10.77
C VAL A 632 31.92 12.23 12.10
N MET A 633 30.72 11.97 12.66
CA MET A 633 30.25 12.59 13.90
C MET A 633 29.36 11.61 14.68
N ASP A 634 29.02 11.95 15.90
CA ASP A 634 28.07 11.17 16.69
C ASP A 634 26.66 11.25 16.08
N ILE A 635 25.91 10.14 16.13
CA ILE A 635 24.57 10.03 15.55
C ILE A 635 23.60 11.11 16.06
N GLU A 636 23.71 11.48 17.34
CA GLU A 636 22.87 12.54 17.93
C GLU A 636 23.23 13.93 17.40
N GLU A 637 24.51 14.18 17.15
CA GLU A 637 24.98 15.41 16.52
C GLU A 637 24.53 15.47 15.04
N ALA A 638 24.61 14.34 14.33
CA ALA A 638 24.13 14.22 12.96
C ALA A 638 22.63 14.54 12.84
N LYS A 639 21.81 13.97 13.71
CA LYS A 639 20.36 14.26 13.78
C LYS A 639 20.08 15.73 14.06
N LYS A 640 20.78 16.33 15.04
CA LYS A 640 20.65 17.76 15.38
C LYS A 640 21.05 18.68 14.23
N SER A 641 22.00 18.25 13.39
CA SER A 641 22.43 18.99 12.19
C SER A 641 21.44 18.91 11.03
N GLY A 642 20.32 18.18 11.18
CA GLY A 642 19.30 17.98 10.15
C GLY A 642 19.66 16.91 9.13
N ALA A 643 20.63 16.04 9.41
CA ALA A 643 20.95 14.93 8.52
C ALA A 643 19.80 13.90 8.47
N MET A 644 19.40 13.53 7.26
CA MET A 644 18.40 12.49 7.07
C MET A 644 18.99 11.11 7.33
N ALA A 645 18.30 10.32 8.16
CA ALA A 645 18.62 8.93 8.44
C ALA A 645 17.51 8.04 7.83
N LEU A 646 17.87 6.87 7.32
CA LEU A 646 16.89 5.90 6.85
C LEU A 646 16.18 5.25 8.06
N PHE A 647 14.86 5.21 8.01
CA PHE A 647 14.07 4.58 9.05
C PHE A 647 14.28 3.05 9.07
N GLY A 648 14.64 2.52 10.25
CA GLY A 648 14.78 1.08 10.48
C GLY A 648 16.19 0.50 10.34
N GLU A 649 17.18 1.28 9.95
CA GLU A 649 18.58 0.86 10.00
C GLU A 649 19.18 1.08 11.38
N LYS A 650 20.03 0.12 11.81
CA LYS A 650 20.86 0.30 13.00
C LYS A 650 22.13 1.02 12.60
N TYR A 651 22.31 2.20 13.14
CA TYR A 651 23.54 2.97 12.96
C TYR A 651 24.46 2.78 14.17
N ASP A 652 25.75 2.78 13.91
CA ASP A 652 26.77 2.85 14.97
C ASP A 652 26.71 4.21 15.68
N GLN A 653 27.37 4.32 16.84
CA GLN A 653 27.46 5.55 17.59
C GLN A 653 28.10 6.68 16.75
N LYS A 654 29.07 6.35 15.88
CA LYS A 654 29.66 7.26 14.91
C LYS A 654 29.15 6.97 13.52
N VAL A 655 28.67 7.99 12.84
CA VAL A 655 28.06 7.92 11.51
C VAL A 655 28.77 8.87 10.55
N ARG A 656 28.83 8.47 9.27
CA ARG A 656 29.32 9.31 8.19
C ARG A 656 28.15 10.10 7.60
N VAL A 657 28.26 11.43 7.62
CA VAL A 657 27.31 12.37 7.03
C VAL A 657 27.87 12.89 5.71
N VAL A 658 27.09 12.82 4.65
CA VAL A 658 27.39 13.38 3.32
C VAL A 658 26.50 14.59 3.10
N SER A 659 27.11 15.74 2.80
CA SER A 659 26.44 17.01 2.54
C SER A 659 26.75 17.50 1.12
N MET A 660 25.72 17.91 0.40
CA MET A 660 25.84 18.52 -0.95
C MET A 660 25.34 19.96 -0.85
N GLY A 661 26.24 20.87 -0.48
CA GLY A 661 25.88 22.21 -0.07
C GLY A 661 24.81 22.19 1.03
N ASP A 662 23.84 23.11 0.95
CA ASP A 662 22.68 23.15 1.84
C ASP A 662 21.47 22.35 1.28
N PHE A 663 21.59 21.77 0.09
CA PHE A 663 20.49 21.11 -0.58
C PHE A 663 20.20 19.72 0.01
N SER A 664 21.20 18.86 0.14
CA SER A 664 21.04 17.51 0.70
C SER A 664 22.06 17.22 1.79
N LYS A 665 21.62 16.61 2.89
CA LYS A 665 22.46 16.15 4.01
C LYS A 665 21.92 14.82 4.52
N GLU A 666 22.71 13.74 4.38
CA GLU A 666 22.23 12.38 4.65
C GLU A 666 23.32 11.50 5.30
N LEU A 667 22.89 10.50 6.08
CA LEU A 667 23.77 9.44 6.59
C LEU A 667 24.06 8.48 5.43
N CYS A 668 25.33 8.39 5.03
CA CYS A 668 25.72 7.52 3.91
C CYS A 668 27.16 7.03 4.00
N GLY A 669 27.34 5.70 3.88
CA GLY A 669 28.66 5.04 3.81
C GLY A 669 29.21 4.86 2.40
N GLY A 670 28.47 5.26 1.36
CA GLY A 670 28.85 5.03 -0.03
C GLY A 670 29.92 5.97 -0.56
N THR A 671 30.36 5.73 -1.81
CA THR A 671 31.32 6.60 -2.51
C THR A 671 30.59 7.66 -3.33
N HIS A 672 31.14 8.86 -3.35
CA HIS A 672 30.52 10.04 -3.96
C HIS A 672 31.48 10.87 -4.79
N VAL A 673 30.94 11.64 -5.73
CA VAL A 673 31.71 12.68 -6.42
C VAL A 673 32.15 13.76 -5.41
N LYS A 674 33.24 14.45 -5.68
CA LYS A 674 33.72 15.56 -4.83
C LYS A 674 32.97 16.88 -5.10
N ASN A 675 32.28 16.98 -6.24
CA ASN A 675 31.48 18.13 -6.64
C ASN A 675 30.31 17.66 -7.51
N THR A 676 29.12 18.23 -7.31
CA THR A 676 27.93 17.81 -8.05
C THR A 676 28.06 17.99 -9.56
N SER A 677 28.84 18.96 -10.04
CA SER A 677 29.10 19.14 -11.47
C SER A 677 29.74 17.91 -12.14
N SER A 678 30.44 17.06 -11.38
CA SER A 678 31.05 15.83 -11.91
C SER A 678 29.99 14.80 -12.32
N ILE A 679 28.75 14.91 -11.87
CA ILE A 679 27.62 14.10 -12.31
C ILE A 679 27.28 14.34 -13.78
N MET A 680 27.55 15.56 -14.29
CA MET A 680 27.33 16.07 -15.65
C MET A 680 25.84 16.31 -15.95
N LEU A 681 25.09 15.25 -16.27
CA LEU A 681 23.66 15.28 -16.60
C LEU A 681 22.93 14.18 -15.81
N PHE A 682 21.67 14.43 -15.53
CA PHE A 682 20.74 13.48 -14.92
C PHE A 682 19.48 13.37 -15.78
N LYS A 683 19.01 12.14 -16.02
CA LYS A 683 17.79 11.86 -16.78
C LYS A 683 16.97 10.75 -16.14
N ILE A 684 15.71 11.03 -15.84
CA ILE A 684 14.73 10.01 -15.44
C ILE A 684 14.31 9.26 -16.71
N VAL A 685 14.48 7.93 -16.74
CA VAL A 685 14.11 7.11 -17.90
C VAL A 685 12.80 6.34 -17.69
N SER A 686 12.45 6.03 -16.43
CA SER A 686 11.18 5.39 -16.13
C SER A 686 10.68 5.74 -14.74
N GLU A 687 9.36 5.73 -14.59
CA GLU A 687 8.65 5.79 -13.31
C GLU A 687 7.55 4.73 -13.32
N SER A 688 7.46 3.89 -12.27
CA SER A 688 6.50 2.79 -12.21
C SER A 688 6.11 2.43 -10.78
N GLY A 689 4.95 1.78 -10.61
CA GLY A 689 4.55 1.19 -9.33
C GLY A 689 5.13 -0.20 -9.17
N ILE A 690 5.70 -0.49 -7.99
CA ILE A 690 6.26 -1.82 -7.66
C ILE A 690 5.50 -2.52 -6.55
N ALA A 691 4.85 -1.77 -5.70
CA ALA A 691 3.96 -2.24 -4.64
C ALA A 691 2.93 -1.16 -4.32
N ALA A 692 1.93 -1.50 -3.52
CA ALA A 692 0.96 -0.52 -3.06
C ALA A 692 1.66 0.58 -2.25
N GLY A 693 1.50 1.83 -2.69
CA GLY A 693 2.13 2.99 -2.05
C GLY A 693 3.64 3.10 -2.25
N VAL A 694 4.25 2.32 -3.15
CA VAL A 694 5.68 2.40 -3.47
C VAL A 694 5.89 2.60 -4.96
N ARG A 695 6.61 3.65 -5.31
CA ARG A 695 6.97 4.02 -6.67
C ARG A 695 8.46 3.80 -6.88
N ARG A 696 8.83 3.50 -8.11
CA ARG A 696 10.22 3.30 -8.55
C ARG A 696 10.58 4.29 -9.63
N ILE A 697 11.70 4.97 -9.47
CA ILE A 697 12.37 5.74 -10.52
C ILE A 697 13.65 5.01 -10.92
N GLU A 698 13.87 4.90 -12.24
CA GLU A 698 15.17 4.56 -12.80
C GLU A 698 15.71 5.78 -13.54
N ALA A 699 16.97 6.09 -13.32
CA ALA A 699 17.62 7.26 -13.91
C ALA A 699 19.07 6.98 -14.31
N LEU A 700 19.56 7.80 -15.20
CA LEU A 700 20.92 7.78 -15.76
C LEU A 700 21.67 9.06 -15.39
N THR A 701 23.00 8.96 -15.34
CA THR A 701 23.89 10.11 -15.17
C THR A 701 25.02 10.13 -16.22
N GLY A 702 25.68 11.25 -16.35
CA GLY A 702 26.91 11.39 -17.13
C GLY A 702 26.79 10.97 -18.58
N ASN A 703 27.75 10.17 -19.02
CA ASN A 703 27.80 9.68 -20.39
C ASN A 703 26.62 8.77 -20.78
N ALA A 704 26.05 8.04 -19.84
CA ALA A 704 24.87 7.21 -20.10
C ALA A 704 23.68 8.04 -20.59
N VAL A 705 23.50 9.28 -20.10
CA VAL A 705 22.49 10.23 -20.59
C VAL A 705 22.78 10.65 -22.02
N VAL A 706 24.05 10.89 -22.36
CA VAL A 706 24.45 11.28 -23.72
C VAL A 706 24.16 10.14 -24.70
N GLU A 707 24.49 8.91 -24.33
CA GLU A 707 24.20 7.74 -25.18
C GLU A 707 22.69 7.47 -25.29
N TYR A 708 21.93 7.70 -24.23
CA TYR A 708 20.46 7.64 -24.26
C TYR A 708 19.90 8.64 -25.31
N TYR A 709 20.33 9.89 -25.31
CA TYR A 709 19.84 10.87 -26.28
C TYR A 709 20.33 10.60 -27.71
N LYS A 710 21.54 10.10 -27.90
CA LYS A 710 22.01 9.65 -29.22
C LYS A 710 21.15 8.52 -29.77
N HIS A 711 20.76 7.55 -28.89
CA HIS A 711 19.88 6.47 -29.29
C HIS A 711 18.48 6.99 -29.68
N GLN A 712 17.90 7.91 -28.89
CA GLN A 712 16.62 8.55 -29.22
C GLN A 712 16.69 9.32 -30.54
N GLU A 713 17.75 10.06 -30.76
CA GLU A 713 17.98 10.80 -32.02
C GLU A 713 18.10 9.83 -33.22
N HIS A 714 18.83 8.72 -33.05
CA HIS A 714 18.94 7.70 -34.07
C HIS A 714 17.59 7.10 -34.43
N MET A 715 16.78 6.70 -33.43
CA MET A 715 15.43 6.17 -33.66
C MET A 715 14.55 7.19 -34.40
N LEU A 716 14.60 8.45 -34.03
CA LEU A 716 13.84 9.51 -34.69
C LEU A 716 14.28 9.69 -36.17
N ARG A 717 15.60 9.64 -36.47
CA ARG A 717 16.13 9.68 -37.81
C ARG A 717 15.69 8.47 -38.65
N GLU A 718 15.70 7.27 -38.08
CA GLU A 718 15.22 6.07 -38.78
C GLU A 718 13.70 6.12 -39.03
N ALA A 719 12.92 6.63 -38.10
CA ALA A 719 11.48 6.86 -38.31
C ALA A 719 11.24 7.89 -39.42
N ALA A 720 11.98 9.01 -39.44
CA ALA A 720 11.91 10.03 -40.49
C ALA A 720 12.27 9.46 -41.87
N LYS A 721 13.32 8.64 -41.92
CA LYS A 721 13.73 7.94 -43.13
C LYS A 721 12.68 6.99 -43.67
N ALA A 722 12.07 6.18 -42.79
CA ALA A 722 10.98 5.26 -43.14
C ALA A 722 9.77 6.01 -43.71
N LEU A 723 9.46 7.19 -43.17
CA LEU A 723 8.36 8.06 -43.57
C LEU A 723 8.75 8.99 -44.75
N LYS A 724 10.00 8.95 -45.18
CA LYS A 724 10.56 9.83 -46.25
C LYS A 724 10.33 11.31 -45.94
N THR A 725 10.64 11.74 -44.72
CA THR A 725 10.48 13.12 -44.22
C THR A 725 11.67 13.55 -43.38
N GLN A 726 11.66 14.80 -42.87
CA GLN A 726 12.65 15.29 -41.92
C GLN A 726 12.25 14.89 -40.46
N PRO A 727 13.22 14.75 -39.56
CA PRO A 727 12.91 14.43 -38.14
C PRO A 727 11.90 15.39 -37.50
N SER A 728 11.94 16.66 -37.81
CA SER A 728 11.02 17.70 -37.31
C SER A 728 9.58 17.54 -37.80
N GLU A 729 9.36 16.80 -38.89
CA GLU A 729 8.07 16.65 -39.59
C GLU A 729 7.43 15.27 -39.36
N VAL A 730 8.07 14.39 -38.58
CA VAL A 730 7.62 13.01 -38.37
C VAL A 730 6.19 12.96 -37.85
N THR A 731 5.86 13.78 -36.85
CA THR A 731 4.52 13.83 -36.26
C THR A 731 3.45 14.28 -37.25
N GLU A 732 3.76 15.31 -38.05
CA GLU A 732 2.86 15.83 -39.08
C GLU A 732 2.62 14.78 -40.17
N LYS A 733 3.68 14.09 -40.60
CA LYS A 733 3.60 13.02 -41.60
C LYS A 733 2.79 11.83 -41.13
N ILE A 734 2.95 11.42 -39.85
CA ILE A 734 2.13 10.37 -39.23
C ILE A 734 0.65 10.77 -39.21
N THR A 735 0.36 12.00 -38.78
CA THR A 735 -1.02 12.52 -38.73
C THR A 735 -1.66 12.52 -40.13
N HIS A 736 -0.90 12.94 -41.14
CA HIS A 736 -1.35 12.91 -42.55
C HIS A 736 -1.61 11.49 -43.04
N LEU A 737 -0.70 10.54 -42.77
CA LEU A 737 -0.90 9.13 -43.14
C LEU A 737 -2.10 8.50 -42.45
N GLN A 738 -2.34 8.81 -41.18
CA GLN A 738 -3.52 8.34 -40.45
C GLN A 738 -4.82 8.88 -41.11
N ALA A 739 -4.83 10.16 -41.49
CA ALA A 739 -5.95 10.76 -42.20
C ALA A 739 -6.19 10.10 -43.58
N GLU A 740 -5.10 9.86 -44.32
CA GLU A 740 -5.14 9.19 -45.64
C GLU A 740 -5.67 7.74 -45.52
N VAL A 741 -5.19 6.97 -44.53
CA VAL A 741 -5.68 5.61 -44.27
C VAL A 741 -7.17 5.62 -43.95
N LYS A 742 -7.62 6.57 -43.11
CA LYS A 742 -9.04 6.72 -42.79
C LYS A 742 -9.87 7.08 -44.00
N ALA A 743 -9.38 7.98 -44.86
CA ALA A 743 -10.05 8.35 -46.10
C ALA A 743 -10.16 7.13 -47.09
N LEU A 744 -9.05 6.39 -47.25
CA LEU A 744 -9.03 5.18 -48.09
C LEU A 744 -9.96 4.10 -47.57
N HIS A 745 -10.08 3.90 -46.25
CA HIS A 745 -11.07 2.98 -45.68
C HIS A 745 -12.50 3.41 -46.04
N SER A 746 -12.82 4.69 -45.87
CA SER A 746 -14.14 5.24 -46.20
C SER A 746 -14.46 5.11 -47.71
N GLU A 747 -13.49 5.40 -48.57
CA GLU A 747 -13.62 5.24 -50.02
C GLU A 747 -13.82 3.77 -50.39
N ASN A 748 -13.06 2.85 -49.79
CA ASN A 748 -13.19 1.41 -50.02
C ASN A 748 -14.61 0.92 -49.65
N ASP A 749 -15.13 1.37 -48.50
CA ASP A 749 -16.48 1.00 -48.07
C ASP A 749 -17.55 1.60 -48.98
N SER A 750 -17.36 2.85 -49.47
CA SER A 750 -18.20 3.47 -50.46
C SER A 750 -18.20 2.71 -51.82
N LEU A 751 -17.01 2.29 -52.27
CA LEU A 751 -16.86 1.52 -53.51
C LEU A 751 -17.50 0.13 -53.38
N LYS A 752 -17.34 -0.56 -52.25
CA LYS A 752 -18.01 -1.82 -51.95
C LYS A 752 -19.54 -1.66 -52.00
N SER A 753 -20.06 -0.57 -51.38
CA SER A 753 -21.48 -0.27 -51.40
C SER A 753 -22.02 0.00 -52.82
N LYS A 754 -21.29 0.74 -53.64
CA LYS A 754 -21.63 0.99 -55.05
C LYS A 754 -21.62 -0.30 -55.89
N LEU A 755 -20.63 -1.18 -55.67
CA LEU A 755 -20.60 -2.50 -56.34
C LEU A 755 -21.82 -3.36 -55.98
N ALA A 756 -22.18 -3.39 -54.67
CA ALA A 756 -23.37 -4.07 -54.20
C ALA A 756 -24.65 -3.51 -54.84
N GLN A 757 -24.79 -2.17 -55.00
CA GLN A 757 -25.93 -1.51 -55.66
C GLN A 757 -25.99 -1.81 -57.17
N GLY A 758 -24.84 -1.91 -57.86
CA GLY A 758 -24.80 -2.28 -59.29
C GLY A 758 -25.35 -3.68 -59.57
N SER A 759 -25.19 -4.59 -58.63
CA SER A 759 -25.71 -5.98 -58.73
C SER A 759 -27.23 -6.09 -58.51
N LEU A 760 -27.89 -5.05 -57.97
CA LEU A 760 -29.31 -5.05 -57.61
C LEU A 760 -30.27 -5.22 -58.82
N GLY A 761 -29.92 -4.64 -59.96
CA GLY A 761 -30.73 -4.69 -61.15
C GLY A 761 -30.89 -6.09 -61.78
N ASP A 762 -29.77 -6.80 -61.82
CA ASP A 762 -29.68 -8.16 -62.39
C ASP A 762 -30.30 -9.20 -61.42
N VAL A 763 -30.23 -9.01 -60.19
CA VAL A 763 -30.72 -9.91 -59.13
C VAL A 763 -32.24 -9.91 -59.07
N MET A 764 -32.92 -8.79 -59.28
CA MET A 764 -34.39 -8.69 -59.30
C MET A 764 -35.03 -9.45 -60.46
N ASN A 765 -34.32 -9.72 -61.54
CA ASN A 765 -34.82 -10.56 -62.68
C ASN A 765 -34.90 -12.05 -62.35
N GLN A 766 -34.39 -12.49 -61.20
CA GLN A 766 -34.36 -13.90 -60.76
C GLN A 766 -35.51 -14.26 -59.82
N VAL A 767 -36.52 -13.40 -59.68
CA VAL A 767 -37.67 -13.65 -58.80
C VAL A 767 -38.54 -14.78 -59.47
N VAL A 768 -38.82 -15.80 -58.66
CA VAL A 768 -39.72 -16.89 -59.02
C VAL A 768 -40.89 -16.94 -58.04
N GLU A 769 -42.02 -17.44 -58.50
CA GLU A 769 -43.21 -17.61 -57.63
C GLU A 769 -43.33 -19.07 -57.20
N VAL A 770 -43.41 -19.33 -55.90
CA VAL A 770 -43.53 -20.66 -55.30
C VAL A 770 -44.83 -20.70 -54.49
N LYS A 771 -45.84 -21.45 -54.91
CA LYS A 771 -47.15 -21.53 -54.24
C LYS A 771 -47.74 -20.17 -53.82
N GLY A 772 -47.61 -19.16 -54.68
CA GLY A 772 -48.12 -17.79 -54.39
C GLY A 772 -47.21 -16.89 -53.55
N VAL A 773 -46.04 -17.36 -53.16
CA VAL A 773 -45.02 -16.57 -52.44
C VAL A 773 -43.86 -16.29 -53.43
N LYS A 774 -43.48 -15.03 -53.54
CA LYS A 774 -42.29 -14.65 -54.34
C LYS A 774 -41.02 -15.05 -53.65
N LEU A 775 -40.13 -15.73 -54.34
CA LEU A 775 -38.76 -16.07 -53.90
C LEU A 775 -37.75 -15.37 -54.82
N LEU A 776 -36.88 -14.56 -54.16
CA LEU A 776 -35.68 -14.06 -54.80
C LEU A 776 -34.47 -14.83 -54.22
N ALA A 777 -33.93 -15.73 -54.98
CA ALA A 777 -32.74 -16.52 -54.63
C ALA A 777 -31.61 -16.19 -55.61
N ALA A 778 -30.51 -15.61 -55.09
CA ALA A 778 -29.41 -15.14 -55.92
C ALA A 778 -28.03 -15.28 -55.26
N LYS A 779 -27.06 -15.56 -56.11
CA LYS A 779 -25.64 -15.48 -55.74
C LYS A 779 -25.12 -14.08 -56.07
N VAL A 780 -24.48 -13.44 -55.15
CA VAL A 780 -23.85 -12.11 -55.32
C VAL A 780 -22.35 -12.23 -55.11
N GLU A 781 -21.57 -11.39 -55.78
CA GLU A 781 -20.10 -11.41 -55.70
C GLU A 781 -19.58 -10.28 -54.84
N SER A 782 -18.44 -10.52 -54.17
CA SER A 782 -17.64 -9.51 -53.44
C SER A 782 -18.36 -8.79 -52.32
N VAL A 783 -19.33 -9.44 -51.66
CA VAL A 783 -20.11 -8.86 -50.55
C VAL A 783 -19.82 -9.63 -49.26
N ASP A 784 -19.50 -8.93 -48.18
CA ASP A 784 -19.39 -9.54 -46.86
C ASP A 784 -20.75 -9.72 -46.18
N MET A 785 -20.80 -10.26 -44.97
CA MET A 785 -22.06 -10.54 -44.28
C MET A 785 -22.86 -9.25 -43.96
N ASN A 786 -22.20 -8.13 -43.70
CA ASN A 786 -22.89 -6.86 -43.45
C ASN A 786 -23.49 -6.30 -44.74
N GLY A 787 -22.68 -6.32 -45.81
CA GLY A 787 -23.19 -5.96 -47.16
C GLY A 787 -24.31 -6.86 -47.65
N LEU A 788 -24.31 -8.18 -47.34
CA LEU A 788 -25.41 -9.08 -47.59
C LEU A 788 -26.71 -8.68 -46.86
N ARG A 789 -26.61 -8.21 -45.60
CA ARG A 789 -27.76 -7.73 -44.85
C ARG A 789 -28.36 -6.48 -45.49
N ASP A 790 -27.52 -5.48 -45.78
CA ASP A 790 -27.96 -4.24 -46.41
C ASP A 790 -28.61 -4.48 -47.76
N LEU A 791 -28.02 -5.38 -48.54
CA LEU A 791 -28.56 -5.80 -49.85
C LEU A 791 -29.88 -6.60 -49.69
N GLY A 792 -29.93 -7.49 -48.68
CA GLY A 792 -31.14 -8.26 -48.36
C GLY A 792 -32.31 -7.39 -47.93
N ASP A 793 -32.07 -6.36 -47.11
CA ASP A 793 -33.12 -5.40 -46.71
C ASP A 793 -33.64 -4.59 -47.89
N GLN A 794 -32.73 -4.11 -48.76
CA GLN A 794 -33.11 -3.37 -49.98
C GLN A 794 -33.91 -4.25 -50.97
N LEU A 795 -33.48 -5.51 -51.17
CA LEU A 795 -34.16 -6.46 -52.06
C LEU A 795 -35.51 -6.88 -51.47
N LYS A 796 -35.62 -7.05 -50.16
CA LYS A 796 -36.87 -7.36 -49.45
C LYS A 796 -37.90 -6.22 -49.65
N GLU A 797 -37.44 -4.94 -49.48
CA GLU A 797 -38.29 -3.76 -49.72
C GLU A 797 -38.79 -3.71 -51.18
N LYS A 798 -37.90 -3.92 -52.16
CA LYS A 798 -38.24 -3.93 -53.58
C LYS A 798 -39.15 -5.11 -54.00
N LEU A 799 -38.95 -6.28 -53.38
CA LEU A 799 -39.76 -7.48 -53.66
C LEU A 799 -41.20 -7.29 -53.17
N GLY A 800 -41.40 -6.47 -52.12
CA GLY A 800 -42.66 -6.26 -51.44
C GLY A 800 -43.00 -7.43 -50.53
N GLU A 801 -43.83 -8.39 -50.98
CA GLU A 801 -44.11 -9.59 -50.17
C GLU A 801 -43.38 -10.81 -50.76
N GLY A 802 -42.62 -11.55 -49.96
CA GLY A 802 -41.85 -12.71 -50.36
C GLY A 802 -40.66 -13.10 -49.46
N VAL A 803 -39.82 -13.93 -50.06
CA VAL A 803 -38.58 -14.42 -49.38
C VAL A 803 -37.37 -14.02 -50.21
N VAL A 804 -36.34 -13.49 -49.58
CA VAL A 804 -35.06 -13.19 -50.18
C VAL A 804 -34.03 -14.18 -49.63
N LEU A 805 -33.30 -14.86 -50.50
CA LEU A 805 -32.16 -15.71 -50.15
C LEU A 805 -30.93 -15.27 -50.94
N LEU A 806 -29.91 -14.88 -50.27
CA LEU A 806 -28.64 -14.44 -50.89
C LEU A 806 -27.47 -15.33 -50.46
N ALA A 807 -26.59 -15.63 -51.41
CA ALA A 807 -25.32 -16.29 -51.16
C ALA A 807 -24.17 -15.42 -51.68
N ALA A 808 -23.14 -15.22 -50.89
CA ALA A 808 -21.91 -14.60 -51.32
C ALA A 808 -20.69 -15.48 -50.99
N VAL A 809 -19.74 -15.53 -51.89
CA VAL A 809 -18.45 -16.21 -51.68
C VAL A 809 -17.41 -15.14 -51.32
N ASN A 810 -16.84 -15.24 -50.15
CA ASN A 810 -15.81 -14.34 -49.67
C ASN A 810 -14.72 -15.14 -48.97
N ALA A 811 -13.46 -14.89 -49.33
CA ALA A 811 -12.27 -15.55 -48.77
C ALA A 811 -12.39 -17.10 -48.68
N GLY A 812 -12.95 -17.74 -49.71
CA GLY A 812 -13.10 -19.20 -49.79
C GLY A 812 -14.22 -19.78 -48.90
N LYS A 813 -15.12 -18.96 -48.38
CA LYS A 813 -16.30 -19.37 -47.59
C LYS A 813 -17.57 -18.83 -48.23
N VAL A 814 -18.66 -19.56 -48.05
CA VAL A 814 -19.99 -19.10 -48.45
C VAL A 814 -20.71 -18.43 -47.31
N ASN A 815 -21.15 -17.21 -47.51
CA ASN A 815 -22.03 -16.50 -46.59
C ASN A 815 -23.46 -16.58 -47.17
N LEU A 816 -24.41 -16.95 -46.32
CA LEU A 816 -25.83 -17.11 -46.70
C LEU A 816 -26.68 -16.21 -45.80
N LEU A 817 -27.67 -15.56 -46.40
CA LEU A 817 -28.67 -14.74 -45.74
C LEU A 817 -30.07 -15.09 -46.28
N ALA A 818 -31.02 -15.37 -45.40
CA ALA A 818 -32.42 -15.51 -45.76
C ALA A 818 -33.27 -14.49 -45.00
N MET A 819 -34.19 -13.85 -45.67
CA MET A 819 -35.17 -12.93 -45.11
C MET A 819 -36.58 -13.25 -45.66
N ALA A 820 -37.58 -13.19 -44.78
CA ALA A 820 -38.98 -13.40 -45.15
C ALA A 820 -39.84 -12.25 -44.65
N THR A 821 -40.72 -11.73 -45.48
CA THR A 821 -41.71 -10.72 -45.12
C THR A 821 -42.82 -11.32 -44.26
N ASP A 822 -43.60 -10.48 -43.56
CA ASP A 822 -44.70 -10.93 -42.69
C ASP A 822 -45.77 -11.70 -43.42
N GLY A 823 -46.07 -11.32 -44.68
CA GLY A 823 -47.03 -12.04 -45.56
C GLY A 823 -46.51 -13.43 -45.93
N ALA A 824 -45.22 -13.54 -46.27
CA ALA A 824 -44.60 -14.83 -46.59
C ALA A 824 -44.51 -15.75 -45.36
N GLN A 825 -44.26 -15.18 -44.15
CA GLN A 825 -44.27 -15.97 -42.92
C GLN A 825 -45.65 -16.51 -42.58
N LYS A 826 -46.71 -15.71 -42.80
CA LYS A 826 -48.10 -16.16 -42.62
C LYS A 826 -48.49 -17.25 -43.59
N ALA A 827 -47.91 -17.29 -44.78
CA ALA A 827 -48.09 -18.37 -45.78
C ALA A 827 -47.27 -19.62 -45.44
N GLY A 828 -46.46 -19.63 -44.38
CA GLY A 828 -45.70 -20.80 -43.96
C GLY A 828 -44.17 -20.67 -44.16
N ALA A 829 -43.68 -19.63 -44.81
CA ALA A 829 -42.24 -19.45 -45.05
C ALA A 829 -41.50 -19.15 -43.75
N HIS A 830 -40.37 -19.80 -43.50
CA HIS A 830 -39.54 -19.63 -42.32
C HIS A 830 -38.07 -19.50 -42.72
N ALA A 831 -37.52 -18.28 -42.64
CA ALA A 831 -36.14 -18.00 -43.05
C ALA A 831 -35.10 -18.90 -42.38
N GLY A 832 -35.27 -19.19 -41.05
CA GLY A 832 -34.38 -20.08 -40.32
C GLY A 832 -34.33 -21.52 -40.79
N ASN A 833 -35.48 -22.06 -41.18
CA ASN A 833 -35.58 -23.42 -41.71
C ASN A 833 -35.05 -23.49 -43.16
N LEU A 834 -35.37 -22.47 -43.97
CA LEU A 834 -34.86 -22.34 -45.33
C LEU A 834 -33.32 -22.30 -45.34
N ILE A 835 -32.75 -21.39 -44.53
CA ILE A 835 -31.30 -21.21 -44.54
C ILE A 835 -30.57 -22.45 -44.00
N LYS A 836 -31.14 -23.17 -43.01
CA LYS A 836 -30.58 -24.40 -42.47
C LYS A 836 -30.46 -25.50 -43.54
N ALA A 837 -31.46 -25.66 -44.32
CA ALA A 837 -31.45 -26.65 -45.41
C ALA A 837 -30.50 -26.25 -46.56
N VAL A 838 -30.52 -24.97 -46.95
CA VAL A 838 -29.63 -24.42 -48.00
C VAL A 838 -28.14 -24.46 -47.53
N ALA A 839 -27.86 -24.14 -46.26
CA ALA A 839 -26.50 -24.18 -45.75
C ALA A 839 -25.92 -25.61 -45.70
N ALA A 840 -26.73 -26.61 -45.47
CA ALA A 840 -26.30 -28.02 -45.48
C ALA A 840 -25.77 -28.43 -46.87
N ILE A 841 -26.34 -27.95 -47.98
CA ILE A 841 -25.86 -28.17 -49.33
C ILE A 841 -24.48 -27.55 -49.53
N ALA A 842 -24.27 -26.33 -49.02
CA ALA A 842 -23.00 -25.64 -49.07
C ALA A 842 -21.95 -26.15 -48.05
N GLY A 843 -22.22 -27.29 -47.39
CA GLY A 843 -21.30 -27.87 -46.38
C GLY A 843 -21.15 -27.09 -45.11
N GLY A 844 -22.19 -26.43 -44.67
CA GLY A 844 -22.21 -25.56 -43.52
C GLY A 844 -23.43 -25.73 -42.62
N GLY A 845 -23.65 -24.77 -41.73
CA GLY A 845 -24.78 -24.73 -40.83
C GLY A 845 -25.10 -23.32 -40.41
N GLY A 846 -26.31 -23.13 -39.96
CA GLY A 846 -26.79 -21.84 -39.49
C GLY A 846 -28.26 -21.96 -39.10
N GLY A 847 -28.84 -20.84 -38.72
CA GLY A 847 -30.24 -20.74 -38.35
C GLY A 847 -30.58 -19.30 -38.00
N GLY A 848 -31.77 -19.09 -37.57
CA GLY A 848 -32.27 -17.76 -37.19
C GLY A 848 -33.74 -17.77 -36.93
N ARG A 849 -34.30 -16.60 -36.92
CA ARG A 849 -35.73 -16.32 -36.68
C ARG A 849 -36.53 -16.55 -37.94
N PRO A 850 -37.87 -16.65 -37.87
CA PRO A 850 -38.71 -16.78 -39.05
C PRO A 850 -38.52 -15.67 -40.08
N ASN A 851 -38.28 -14.45 -39.64
CA ASN A 851 -38.12 -13.26 -40.48
C ASN A 851 -36.72 -13.04 -41.04
N MET A 852 -35.66 -13.56 -40.38
CA MET A 852 -34.28 -13.40 -40.83
C MET A 852 -33.37 -14.47 -40.23
N ALA A 853 -32.52 -15.03 -41.04
CA ALA A 853 -31.57 -16.05 -40.65
C ALA A 853 -30.26 -15.94 -41.46
N GLN A 854 -29.14 -16.41 -40.88
CA GLN A 854 -27.82 -16.37 -41.46
C GLN A 854 -27.13 -17.72 -41.28
N ALA A 855 -26.28 -18.05 -42.27
CA ALA A 855 -25.49 -19.27 -42.25
C ALA A 855 -24.15 -19.07 -42.93
N GLY A 856 -23.21 -19.97 -42.66
CA GLY A 856 -21.96 -20.09 -43.37
C GLY A 856 -21.81 -21.47 -43.98
N GLY A 857 -21.12 -21.57 -45.17
CA GLY A 857 -20.76 -22.81 -45.81
C GLY A 857 -19.28 -22.92 -46.12
N LYS A 858 -18.74 -24.12 -46.18
CA LYS A 858 -17.32 -24.41 -46.45
C LYS A 858 -17.00 -24.69 -47.90
N ASN A 859 -18.04 -24.96 -48.74
CA ASN A 859 -17.91 -25.39 -50.11
C ASN A 859 -18.34 -24.29 -51.08
N PRO A 860 -17.47 -23.35 -51.50
CA PRO A 860 -17.79 -22.25 -52.42
C PRO A 860 -18.36 -22.70 -53.77
N GLU A 861 -17.89 -23.85 -54.24
CA GLU A 861 -18.33 -24.46 -55.51
C GLU A 861 -19.80 -24.88 -55.47
N LYS A 862 -20.36 -25.15 -54.29
CA LYS A 862 -21.77 -25.53 -54.09
C LYS A 862 -22.69 -24.36 -53.79
N ALA A 863 -22.22 -23.13 -53.82
CA ALA A 863 -23.04 -21.96 -53.52
C ALA A 863 -24.19 -21.79 -54.51
N GLN A 864 -23.96 -22.06 -55.79
CA GLN A 864 -25.00 -21.99 -56.81
C GLN A 864 -26.04 -23.13 -56.64
N GLU A 865 -25.59 -24.35 -56.39
CA GLU A 865 -26.47 -25.52 -56.15
C GLU A 865 -27.39 -25.27 -54.93
N ALA A 866 -26.84 -24.62 -53.91
CA ALA A 866 -27.60 -24.24 -52.71
C ALA A 866 -28.67 -23.16 -52.99
N ILE A 867 -28.39 -22.20 -53.86
CA ILE A 867 -29.36 -21.17 -54.32
C ILE A 867 -30.47 -21.83 -55.20
N ASP A 868 -30.08 -22.69 -56.12
CA ASP A 868 -31.01 -23.37 -57.03
C ASP A 868 -31.98 -24.30 -56.29
N ALA A 869 -31.58 -24.89 -55.17
CA ALA A 869 -32.43 -25.75 -54.37
C ALA A 869 -33.43 -24.95 -53.49
N ALA A 870 -33.29 -23.64 -53.37
CA ALA A 870 -34.13 -22.81 -52.54
C ALA A 870 -35.63 -22.85 -52.80
N ALA A 871 -36.02 -22.91 -54.12
CA ALA A 871 -37.40 -22.98 -54.52
C ALA A 871 -38.10 -24.25 -54.04
N GLY A 872 -37.41 -25.42 -54.22
CA GLY A 872 -37.95 -26.70 -53.75
C GLY A 872 -38.06 -26.84 -52.25
N ILE A 873 -37.05 -26.24 -51.52
CA ILE A 873 -37.07 -26.21 -50.06
C ILE A 873 -38.20 -25.30 -49.56
N LEU A 874 -38.37 -24.13 -50.13
CA LEU A 874 -39.46 -23.22 -49.80
C LEU A 874 -40.81 -23.84 -50.07
N GLU A 875 -40.99 -24.57 -51.23
CA GLU A 875 -42.25 -25.26 -51.60
C GLU A 875 -42.67 -26.25 -50.53
N GLN A 876 -41.74 -26.94 -49.90
CA GLN A 876 -41.99 -27.90 -48.80
C GLN A 876 -42.40 -27.19 -47.48
N GLN A 877 -42.08 -25.93 -47.30
CA GLN A 877 -42.51 -25.16 -46.15
C GLN A 877 -43.90 -24.56 -46.29
N LEU A 878 -44.26 -24.21 -47.50
CA LEU A 878 -45.55 -23.59 -47.79
C LEU A 878 -46.67 -24.65 -47.83
N ALA A 879 -47.77 -24.40 -47.14
CA ALA A 879 -48.90 -25.30 -46.93
C ALA A 879 -49.65 -25.64 -48.28
#